data_2c380eb4798c1e560b2ba66b8d97e54d
#
_entry.id   2c380eb4798c1e560b2ba66b8d97e54d
#
_cell.length_a   1.000
_cell.length_b   1.000
_cell.length_c   1.000
_cell.angle_alpha   90.00
_cell.angle_beta   90.00
_cell.angle_gamma   90.00
#
_symmetry.space_group_name_H-M   'P 1'
#
loop_
_entity.id
_entity.type
_entity.pdbx_description
1 polymer ?
#
loop_
_entity_poly.entity_id
_entity_poly.type
_entity_poly.pdbx_seq_one_letter_code
_entity_poly.pdbx_strand_id
1 'polypeptide(L)'
;MCGIVGYIGAQQAQDILLDGLSRLEYRGYDSAGIAVMDGGVIRLSKAKGRLANLAARVASNPLPGTIGIGHTRWATHGEPNDINAHPHTDMKGHIAVVHNGIIENYEELRAQLKAKGCVFVSETDTEVIAHLLHTLYDGDMLSTILRAQTMLEGSYALCVLNAEAPDTLYCTRKDSPLVVGLSDGAQYVGSDIPALIRHTRTVELLDEREVAVLTRSGVRVYDHFGNERALKPIHVDWDVEAAEKGGYAHFMLKEIHEEPAALKKTFSAHVDAEKMAIRPGAFPISAEEANSLRTLTIVACGTAYHAGVVGKYVIEKLARLPVVVDVASEFRYRNPILSAGDCFLAISQSGETADTLAAMREAERLGAKVMALTNVVGSSIARTAGDCVMYTYAGPEIAVASTKAYITQVEMMVLLAIDLGVKRGHLTESVASELLRQMSDIPTLAEQVMALEPAVQRFSSLYHDRQHVFYIGRGLDNALAMEASLKLKEVSYIMSEAYAAGELKHGTIALIEQGTLVCALLTQEQLADKTLSNVREVKSRGAKVLIVCPEALRDRAAKDADELWVIPDAASDLLPLLAIIPVQLFAYYMAVSRGCDVDKPRNLAKSASLARSLPSRRCATPKAAASSARRKKAAGACPCCPWPGPTWAAAGARPPSPSRPCLWRWYC
;
A
#
# COMPACT_ATOMS: atom_id res chain seq x y z
N MET A 1 7.58 -2.02 6.55
CA MET A 1 7.40 -1.27 7.84
C MET A 1 7.70 -2.18 9.00
N CYS A 2 8.19 -1.62 10.08
CA CYS A 2 8.49 -2.33 11.32
C CYS A 2 7.23 -2.65 12.14
N GLY A 3 7.33 -3.55 13.12
CA GLY A 3 6.27 -3.84 14.09
C GLY A 3 6.62 -3.30 15.47
N ILE A 4 5.71 -2.56 16.11
CA ILE A 4 5.80 -2.10 17.49
C ILE A 4 4.77 -2.83 18.34
N VAL A 5 5.18 -3.26 19.54
CA VAL A 5 4.30 -3.73 20.61
C VAL A 5 4.73 -3.08 21.92
N GLY A 6 3.76 -2.59 22.69
CA GLY A 6 3.97 -2.10 24.06
C GLY A 6 2.97 -2.76 25.01
N TYR A 7 3.35 -2.94 26.26
CA TYR A 7 2.52 -3.53 27.29
C TYR A 7 2.79 -2.92 28.66
N ILE A 8 1.72 -2.68 29.40
CA ILE A 8 1.73 -2.39 30.83
C ILE A 8 0.56 -3.10 31.49
N GLY A 9 0.84 -3.95 32.49
CA GLY A 9 -0.20 -4.74 33.17
C GLY A 9 0.34 -5.54 34.34
N ALA A 10 -0.33 -6.67 34.64
CA ALA A 10 0.06 -7.56 35.73
C ALA A 10 0.87 -8.79 35.28
N GLN A 11 0.82 -9.14 34.00
CA GLN A 11 1.51 -10.31 33.45
C GLN A 11 2.97 -10.00 33.09
N GLN A 12 3.78 -11.03 32.84
CA GLN A 12 5.14 -10.85 32.35
C GLN A 12 5.13 -10.18 30.97
N ALA A 13 5.77 -9.03 30.86
CA ALA A 13 5.77 -8.24 29.62
C ALA A 13 6.44 -8.99 28.47
N GLN A 14 7.50 -9.76 28.76
CA GLN A 14 8.22 -10.55 27.75
C GLN A 14 7.28 -11.40 26.89
N ASP A 15 6.37 -12.14 27.54
CA ASP A 15 5.50 -13.10 26.84
C ASP A 15 4.46 -12.39 25.96
N ILE A 16 3.88 -11.31 26.48
CA ILE A 16 2.94 -10.45 25.74
C ILE A 16 3.62 -9.79 24.53
N LEU A 17 4.82 -9.28 24.73
CA LEU A 17 5.60 -8.65 23.66
C LEU A 17 5.94 -9.66 22.56
N LEU A 18 6.40 -10.86 22.91
CA LEU A 18 6.72 -11.90 21.92
C LEU A 18 5.48 -12.38 21.15
N ASP A 19 4.33 -12.58 21.83
CA ASP A 19 3.07 -12.93 21.14
C ASP A 19 2.66 -11.83 20.14
N GLY A 20 2.61 -10.58 20.59
CA GLY A 20 2.27 -9.45 19.73
C GLY A 20 3.24 -9.26 18.55
N LEU A 21 4.55 -9.37 18.78
CA LEU A 21 5.56 -9.27 17.73
C LEU A 21 5.47 -10.41 16.71
N SER A 22 5.09 -11.62 17.14
CA SER A 22 4.91 -12.76 16.24
C SER A 22 3.84 -12.49 15.19
N ARG A 23 2.82 -11.73 15.55
CA ARG A 23 1.71 -11.31 14.69
C ARG A 23 2.05 -10.12 13.81
N LEU A 24 3.17 -9.42 14.08
CA LEU A 24 3.68 -8.30 13.28
C LEU A 24 4.92 -8.65 12.45
N GLU A 25 5.40 -9.90 12.51
CA GLU A 25 6.62 -10.32 11.80
C GLU A 25 6.51 -10.15 10.26
N TYR A 26 5.29 -10.14 9.71
CA TYR A 26 5.04 -9.82 8.30
C TYR A 26 5.40 -8.37 7.92
N ARG A 27 5.55 -7.47 8.92
CA ARG A 27 5.97 -6.08 8.73
C ARG A 27 7.49 -5.90 8.74
N GLY A 28 8.23 -6.76 9.46
CA GLY A 28 9.69 -6.68 9.54
C GLY A 28 10.27 -7.93 10.19
N TYR A 29 11.38 -8.42 9.68
CA TYR A 29 12.01 -9.68 10.11
C TYR A 29 13.55 -9.66 10.03
N ASP A 30 14.16 -8.50 9.85
CA ASP A 30 15.62 -8.34 9.72
C ASP A 30 16.33 -8.40 11.08
N SER A 31 15.66 -7.92 12.09
CA SER A 31 16.06 -8.03 13.50
C SER A 31 14.86 -7.79 14.42
N ALA A 32 14.95 -8.25 15.65
CA ALA A 32 13.93 -8.05 16.68
C ALA A 32 14.58 -7.74 18.03
N GLY A 33 13.82 -7.08 18.91
CA GLY A 33 14.25 -6.87 20.28
C GLY A 33 13.13 -6.36 21.17
N ILE A 34 13.34 -6.54 22.48
CA ILE A 34 12.45 -6.08 23.53
C ILE A 34 13.23 -5.35 24.62
N ALA A 35 12.57 -4.40 25.27
CA ALA A 35 13.00 -3.79 26.52
C ALA A 35 11.90 -3.98 27.56
N VAL A 36 12.29 -4.40 28.76
CA VAL A 36 11.39 -4.67 29.89
C VAL A 36 11.86 -3.86 31.09
N MET A 37 10.91 -3.24 31.80
CA MET A 37 11.13 -2.49 33.03
C MET A 37 11.02 -3.44 34.23
N ASP A 38 12.08 -3.51 35.01
CA ASP A 38 12.18 -4.30 36.23
C ASP A 38 12.69 -3.43 37.39
N GLY A 39 11.82 -3.02 38.31
CA GLY A 39 12.18 -2.24 39.48
C GLY A 39 12.90 -0.91 39.20
N GLY A 40 12.53 -0.22 38.10
CA GLY A 40 13.17 1.03 37.68
C GLY A 40 14.42 0.83 36.82
N VAL A 41 14.73 -0.40 36.43
CA VAL A 41 15.87 -0.72 35.55
C VAL A 41 15.32 -1.24 34.22
N ILE A 42 15.80 -0.68 33.11
CA ILE A 42 15.45 -1.13 31.78
C ILE A 42 16.44 -2.23 31.35
N ARG A 43 15.91 -3.42 31.08
CA ARG A 43 16.66 -4.57 30.57
C ARG A 43 16.30 -4.82 29.10
N LEU A 44 17.32 -5.08 28.27
CA LEU A 44 17.16 -5.27 26.83
C LEU A 44 17.59 -6.65 26.36
N SER A 45 16.91 -7.17 25.36
CA SER A 45 17.40 -8.31 24.56
C SER A 45 17.11 -8.01 23.07
N LYS A 46 18.13 -8.19 22.23
CA LYS A 46 18.08 -7.87 20.78
C LYS A 46 18.70 -9.02 20.00
N ALA A 47 18.19 -9.32 18.83
CA ALA A 47 18.72 -10.38 17.96
C ALA A 47 18.55 -10.01 16.47
N LYS A 48 19.62 -10.24 15.70
CA LYS A 48 19.56 -10.23 14.23
C LYS A 48 18.70 -11.37 13.72
N GLY A 49 17.96 -11.14 12.64
CA GLY A 49 17.13 -12.13 11.94
C GLY A 49 15.72 -12.23 12.51
N ARG A 50 15.08 -13.35 12.25
CA ARG A 50 13.68 -13.58 12.61
C ARG A 50 13.42 -13.57 14.11
N LEU A 51 12.17 -13.31 14.50
CA LEU A 51 11.74 -13.26 15.90
C LEU A 51 12.09 -14.53 16.70
N ALA A 52 12.15 -15.69 16.05
CA ALA A 52 12.57 -16.95 16.66
C ALA A 52 13.97 -16.85 17.31
N ASN A 53 14.89 -16.06 16.75
CA ASN A 53 16.23 -15.86 17.31
C ASN A 53 16.16 -15.08 18.63
N LEU A 54 15.30 -14.06 18.69
CA LEU A 54 15.05 -13.31 19.94
C LEU A 54 14.37 -14.21 20.97
N ALA A 55 13.34 -14.97 20.57
CA ALA A 55 12.62 -15.90 21.46
C ALA A 55 13.57 -16.93 22.10
N ALA A 56 14.48 -17.52 21.32
CA ALA A 56 15.50 -18.45 21.84
C ALA A 56 16.44 -17.77 22.84
N ARG A 57 16.86 -16.51 22.57
CA ARG A 57 17.74 -15.75 23.45
C ARG A 57 17.08 -15.43 24.80
N VAL A 58 15.82 -14.98 24.80
CA VAL A 58 15.10 -14.64 26.04
C VAL A 58 14.62 -15.88 26.80
N ALA A 59 14.41 -17.01 26.12
CA ALA A 59 14.17 -18.29 26.79
C ALA A 59 15.38 -18.72 27.65
N SER A 60 16.59 -18.44 27.15
CA SER A 60 17.84 -18.73 27.88
C SER A 60 18.20 -17.67 28.93
N ASN A 61 17.76 -16.44 28.76
CA ASN A 61 18.01 -15.30 29.65
C ASN A 61 16.74 -14.44 29.78
N PRO A 62 15.76 -14.87 30.61
CA PRO A 62 14.48 -14.19 30.75
C PRO A 62 14.61 -12.75 31.27
N LEU A 63 13.74 -11.88 30.78
CA LEU A 63 13.63 -10.50 31.24
C LEU A 63 12.39 -10.34 32.12
N PRO A 64 12.56 -10.33 33.45
CA PRO A 64 11.44 -10.13 34.37
C PRO A 64 10.93 -8.70 34.29
N GLY A 65 9.60 -8.54 34.53
CA GLY A 65 8.96 -7.24 34.57
C GLY A 65 7.58 -7.27 33.88
N THR A 66 6.79 -6.28 34.20
CA THR A 66 5.37 -6.22 33.80
C THR A 66 5.04 -5.03 32.88
N ILE A 67 6.07 -4.30 32.49
CA ILE A 67 5.99 -3.19 31.54
C ILE A 67 7.10 -3.37 30.52
N GLY A 68 6.80 -3.19 29.24
CA GLY A 68 7.82 -3.32 28.21
C GLY A 68 7.39 -2.81 26.85
N ILE A 69 8.39 -2.70 25.98
CA ILE A 69 8.26 -2.34 24.57
C ILE A 69 9.04 -3.34 23.71
N GLY A 70 8.53 -3.61 22.53
CA GLY A 70 9.15 -4.55 21.60
C GLY A 70 9.02 -4.10 20.16
N HIS A 71 9.93 -4.63 19.33
CA HIS A 71 10.04 -4.21 17.94
C HIS A 71 10.51 -5.36 17.03
N THR A 72 9.92 -5.43 15.83
CA THR A 72 10.46 -6.18 14.69
C THR A 72 10.85 -5.20 13.60
N ARG A 73 12.11 -5.26 13.15
CA ARG A 73 12.71 -4.25 12.29
C ARG A 73 12.71 -4.68 10.82
N TRP A 74 12.40 -3.72 9.97
CA TRP A 74 12.74 -3.66 8.57
C TRP A 74 13.78 -2.55 8.39
N ALA A 75 15.02 -2.91 8.06
CA ALA A 75 16.13 -1.98 8.07
C ALA A 75 16.01 -0.91 6.97
N THR A 76 16.03 0.36 7.38
CA THR A 76 16.11 1.54 6.50
C THR A 76 17.46 2.26 6.65
N HIS A 77 17.99 2.33 7.87
CA HIS A 77 19.27 2.96 8.25
C HIS A 77 20.11 1.99 9.07
N GLY A 78 21.34 1.75 8.66
CA GLY A 78 22.25 0.78 9.26
C GLY A 78 21.90 -0.68 8.94
N GLU A 79 22.92 -1.52 8.77
CA GLU A 79 22.72 -2.94 8.42
C GLU A 79 21.99 -3.72 9.52
N PRO A 80 21.31 -4.83 9.18
CA PRO A 80 20.70 -5.71 10.18
C PRO A 80 21.77 -6.40 11.04
N ASN A 81 21.85 -5.99 12.32
CA ASN A 81 22.69 -6.58 13.35
C ASN A 81 22.07 -6.33 14.73
N ASP A 82 22.65 -6.90 15.79
CA ASP A 82 22.14 -6.76 17.16
C ASP A 82 22.26 -5.31 17.68
N ILE A 83 23.25 -4.54 17.21
CA ILE A 83 23.46 -3.14 17.65
C ILE A 83 22.37 -2.25 17.08
N ASN A 84 22.11 -2.37 15.77
CA ASN A 84 21.13 -1.58 15.04
C ASN A 84 19.67 -2.06 15.24
N ALA A 85 19.46 -3.21 15.91
CA ALA A 85 18.11 -3.65 16.30
C ALA A 85 17.54 -2.72 17.38
N HIS A 86 16.20 -2.48 17.33
CA HIS A 86 15.49 -1.78 18.40
C HIS A 86 15.19 -2.73 19.58
N PRO A 87 14.95 -2.22 20.79
CA PRO A 87 14.94 -0.81 21.23
C PRO A 87 16.33 -0.17 21.26
N HIS A 88 16.37 1.18 21.15
CA HIS A 88 17.55 1.99 21.44
C HIS A 88 17.40 2.71 22.77
N THR A 89 18.52 2.94 23.45
CA THR A 89 18.54 3.67 24.74
C THR A 89 19.38 4.94 24.65
N ASP A 90 19.14 5.84 25.60
CA ASP A 90 20.07 6.90 25.88
C ASP A 90 21.38 6.33 26.44
N MET A 91 22.43 7.15 26.54
CA MET A 91 23.78 6.73 27.02
C MET A 91 23.81 6.25 28.47
N LYS A 92 22.77 6.55 29.27
CA LYS A 92 22.67 6.10 30.69
C LYS A 92 21.75 4.87 30.84
N GLY A 93 21.04 4.46 29.78
CA GLY A 93 20.07 3.37 29.85
C GLY A 93 18.79 3.72 30.62
N HIS A 94 18.50 5.01 30.85
CA HIS A 94 17.32 5.45 31.59
C HIS A 94 16.07 5.59 30.68
N ILE A 95 16.26 5.85 29.38
CA ILE A 95 15.20 5.98 28.42
C ILE A 95 15.38 4.93 27.32
N ALA A 96 14.35 4.12 27.04
CA ALA A 96 14.35 3.20 25.92
C ALA A 96 13.23 3.56 24.92
N VAL A 97 13.54 3.47 23.62
CA VAL A 97 12.65 3.86 22.54
C VAL A 97 12.58 2.78 21.46
N VAL A 98 11.39 2.47 20.99
CA VAL A 98 11.15 1.79 19.72
C VAL A 98 10.50 2.76 18.75
N HIS A 99 10.83 2.64 17.46
CA HIS A 99 10.45 3.59 16.44
C HIS A 99 10.10 2.89 15.11
N ASN A 100 8.96 3.24 14.56
CA ASN A 100 8.60 2.99 13.17
C ASN A 100 8.56 4.31 12.41
N GLY A 101 9.24 4.40 11.30
CA GLY A 101 9.30 5.61 10.48
C GLY A 101 10.73 5.97 10.08
N ILE A 102 10.94 7.24 9.73
CA ILE A 102 12.24 7.81 9.39
C ILE A 102 12.30 9.22 9.94
N ILE A 103 13.36 9.52 10.70
CA ILE A 103 13.70 10.87 11.15
C ILE A 103 14.60 11.51 10.11
N GLU A 104 14.05 12.39 9.29
CA GLU A 104 14.73 12.96 8.12
C GLU A 104 15.91 13.85 8.50
N ASN A 105 15.79 14.61 9.59
CA ASN A 105 16.85 15.49 10.10
C ASN A 105 17.76 14.81 11.12
N TYR A 106 17.85 13.46 11.13
CA TYR A 106 18.61 12.73 12.14
C TYR A 106 20.11 13.06 12.13
N GLU A 107 20.71 13.34 10.99
CA GLU A 107 22.14 13.68 10.89
C GLU A 107 22.45 15.01 11.59
N GLU A 108 21.61 16.01 11.40
CA GLU A 108 21.73 17.32 12.06
C GLU A 108 21.55 17.17 13.57
N LEU A 109 20.49 16.49 14.03
CA LEU A 109 20.25 16.22 15.44
C LEU A 109 21.38 15.42 16.07
N ARG A 110 21.91 14.41 15.37
CA ARG A 110 23.06 13.61 15.82
C ARG A 110 24.30 14.49 16.03
N ALA A 111 24.57 15.39 15.12
CA ALA A 111 25.69 16.32 15.25
C ALA A 111 25.55 17.25 16.48
N GLN A 112 24.34 17.82 16.65
CA GLN A 112 24.03 18.68 17.81
C GLN A 112 24.13 17.92 19.14
N LEU A 113 23.64 16.68 19.21
CA LEU A 113 23.68 15.85 20.42
C LEU A 113 25.11 15.40 20.74
N LYS A 114 25.93 15.04 19.73
CA LYS A 114 27.36 14.76 19.92
C LYS A 114 28.11 15.97 20.48
N ALA A 115 27.80 17.18 20.02
CA ALA A 115 28.37 18.41 20.56
C ALA A 115 27.99 18.65 22.05
N LYS A 116 26.85 18.09 22.49
CA LYS A 116 26.42 18.08 23.90
C LYS A 116 26.98 16.89 24.72
N GLY A 117 27.85 16.06 24.14
CA GLY A 117 28.50 14.94 24.80
C GLY A 117 27.77 13.60 24.73
N CYS A 118 26.71 13.47 23.88
CA CYS A 118 26.06 12.19 23.69
C CYS A 118 26.95 11.23 22.87
N VAL A 119 27.03 9.98 23.32
CA VAL A 119 27.78 8.91 22.66
C VAL A 119 26.79 7.98 21.94
N PHE A 120 26.95 7.84 20.62
CA PHE A 120 26.13 6.99 19.79
C PHE A 120 26.82 5.65 19.52
N VAL A 121 26.06 4.56 19.60
CA VAL A 121 26.56 3.20 19.37
C VAL A 121 25.99 2.57 18.10
N SER A 122 24.85 3.05 17.60
CA SER A 122 24.19 2.53 16.40
C SER A 122 24.29 3.47 15.20
N GLU A 123 24.00 2.94 14.02
CA GLU A 123 23.92 3.69 12.77
C GLU A 123 22.48 4.15 12.45
N THR A 124 21.53 3.89 13.36
CA THR A 124 20.11 4.17 13.12
C THR A 124 19.77 5.63 13.36
N ASP A 125 18.74 6.10 12.69
CA ASP A 125 18.09 7.38 12.97
C ASP A 125 17.36 7.38 14.32
N THR A 126 16.95 6.23 14.82
CA THR A 126 16.17 6.08 16.05
C THR A 126 16.94 6.41 17.32
N GLU A 127 18.23 6.09 17.38
CA GLU A 127 19.05 6.38 18.59
C GLU A 127 19.09 7.88 18.90
N VAL A 128 18.96 8.73 17.87
CA VAL A 128 18.84 10.18 18.03
C VAL A 128 17.67 10.55 18.94
N ILE A 129 16.54 9.83 18.84
CA ILE A 129 15.34 10.11 19.63
C ILE A 129 15.61 9.85 21.12
N ALA A 130 16.25 8.73 21.47
CA ALA A 130 16.55 8.40 22.86
C ALA A 130 17.47 9.47 23.52
N HIS A 131 18.51 9.90 22.79
CA HIS A 131 19.40 10.96 23.26
C HIS A 131 18.73 12.34 23.29
N LEU A 132 17.85 12.64 22.34
CA LEU A 132 17.09 13.90 22.33
C LEU A 132 16.16 13.97 23.55
N LEU A 133 15.40 12.91 23.82
CA LEU A 133 14.54 12.83 24.99
C LEU A 133 15.35 12.98 26.29
N HIS A 134 16.49 12.30 26.42
CA HIS A 134 17.38 12.44 27.59
C HIS A 134 17.86 13.89 27.77
N THR A 135 18.24 14.56 26.66
CA THR A 135 18.76 15.93 26.72
C THR A 135 17.68 16.96 27.09
N LEU A 136 16.42 16.69 26.72
CA LEU A 136 15.28 17.54 26.98
C LEU A 136 14.57 17.24 28.30
N TYR A 137 14.85 16.10 28.93
CA TYR A 137 14.13 15.63 30.11
C TYR A 137 14.42 16.53 31.34
N ASP A 138 13.35 16.98 31.97
CA ASP A 138 13.35 17.89 33.12
C ASP A 138 12.47 17.38 34.29
N GLY A 139 12.12 16.08 34.27
CA GLY A 139 11.27 15.45 35.29
C GLY A 139 9.85 15.14 34.80
N ASP A 140 9.41 15.69 33.64
CA ASP A 140 8.13 15.38 33.00
C ASP A 140 8.33 14.84 31.58
N MET A 141 8.04 13.54 31.40
CA MET A 141 8.23 12.87 30.10
C MET A 141 7.18 13.31 29.07
N LEU A 142 5.94 13.64 29.47
CA LEU A 142 4.93 14.15 28.56
C LEU A 142 5.39 15.46 27.92
N SER A 143 5.78 16.43 28.73
CA SER A 143 6.33 17.71 28.27
C SER A 143 7.59 17.52 27.41
N THR A 144 8.44 16.57 27.79
CA THR A 144 9.65 16.21 27.04
C THR A 144 9.33 15.69 25.64
N ILE A 145 8.36 14.77 25.51
CA ILE A 145 7.92 14.23 24.21
C ILE A 145 7.31 15.35 23.35
N LEU A 146 6.45 16.20 23.90
CA LEU A 146 5.83 17.31 23.18
C LEU A 146 6.90 18.28 22.62
N ARG A 147 7.95 18.59 23.40
CA ARG A 147 9.08 19.41 22.92
C ARG A 147 9.89 18.67 21.84
N ALA A 148 10.19 17.40 22.03
CA ALA A 148 10.91 16.61 21.04
C ALA A 148 10.19 16.55 19.69
N GLN A 149 8.87 16.43 19.68
CA GLN A 149 8.05 16.44 18.45
C GLN A 149 8.21 17.72 17.61
N THR A 150 8.54 18.85 18.22
CA THR A 150 8.78 20.11 17.50
C THR A 150 10.12 20.14 16.77
N MET A 151 11.04 19.25 17.17
CA MET A 151 12.41 19.17 16.63
C MET A 151 12.57 18.01 15.64
N LEU A 152 11.68 17.02 15.67
CA LEU A 152 11.71 15.85 14.79
C LEU A 152 11.03 16.14 13.45
N GLU A 153 11.76 15.95 12.35
CA GLU A 153 11.23 16.01 10.99
C GLU A 153 11.08 14.58 10.43
N GLY A 154 10.05 14.36 9.59
CA GLY A 154 9.74 13.05 9.03
C GLY A 154 8.57 12.35 9.72
N SER A 155 8.47 11.03 9.55
CA SER A 155 7.39 10.19 10.08
C SER A 155 7.87 9.36 11.27
N TYR A 156 7.00 9.19 12.28
CA TYR A 156 7.32 8.34 13.42
C TYR A 156 6.08 7.75 14.10
N ALA A 157 6.21 6.54 14.62
CA ALA A 157 5.44 5.99 15.72
C ALA A 157 6.42 5.55 16.78
N LEU A 158 6.25 6.02 18.02
CA LEU A 158 7.19 5.84 19.11
C LEU A 158 6.51 5.18 20.30
N CYS A 159 7.20 4.24 20.96
CA CYS A 159 6.92 3.87 22.35
C CYS A 159 8.17 4.15 23.20
N VAL A 160 7.97 4.71 24.37
CA VAL A 160 9.03 5.20 25.26
C VAL A 160 8.84 4.63 26.67
N LEU A 161 9.91 4.04 27.21
CA LEU A 161 10.06 3.71 28.62
C LEU A 161 11.02 4.71 29.27
N ASN A 162 10.71 5.10 30.52
CA ASN A 162 11.57 5.95 31.34
C ASN A 162 11.78 5.30 32.71
N ALA A 163 13.01 5.04 33.09
CA ALA A 163 13.37 4.44 34.37
C ALA A 163 12.92 5.30 35.58
N GLU A 164 12.81 6.62 35.41
CA GLU A 164 12.32 7.54 36.44
C GLU A 164 10.78 7.57 36.56
N ALA A 165 10.06 6.97 35.61
CA ALA A 165 8.60 6.78 35.63
C ALA A 165 8.26 5.29 35.39
N PRO A 166 8.66 4.36 36.31
CA PRO A 166 8.65 2.93 36.08
C PRO A 166 7.26 2.30 35.92
N ASP A 167 6.21 3.01 36.29
CA ASP A 167 4.80 2.57 36.16
C ASP A 167 4.06 3.24 35.01
N THR A 168 4.79 3.77 34.01
CA THR A 168 4.19 4.50 32.89
C THR A 168 4.86 4.11 31.58
N LEU A 169 4.02 3.90 30.56
CA LEU A 169 4.43 3.72 29.16
C LEU A 169 3.89 4.91 28.35
N TYR A 170 4.74 5.49 27.54
CA TYR A 170 4.36 6.62 26.67
C TYR A 170 4.38 6.18 25.21
N CYS A 171 3.44 6.68 24.42
CA CYS A 171 3.48 6.50 22.96
C CYS A 171 2.94 7.70 22.20
N THR A 172 3.44 7.90 21.00
CA THR A 172 3.04 9.00 20.11
C THR A 172 3.27 8.63 18.66
N ARG A 173 2.59 9.34 17.74
CA ARG A 173 2.72 9.09 16.32
C ARG A 173 2.67 10.37 15.47
N LYS A 174 3.29 10.29 14.29
CA LYS A 174 3.14 11.22 13.16
C LYS A 174 3.35 10.44 11.87
N ASP A 175 2.35 10.41 10.98
CA ASP A 175 2.36 9.73 9.66
C ASP A 175 2.60 8.19 9.72
N SER A 176 3.01 7.60 10.84
CA SER A 176 3.17 6.16 11.03
C SER A 176 2.04 5.62 11.93
N PRO A 177 1.46 4.43 11.66
CA PRO A 177 0.32 3.93 12.44
C PRO A 177 0.72 3.49 13.84
N LEU A 178 -0.14 3.80 14.82
CA LEU A 178 -0.04 3.33 16.20
C LEU A 178 -1.43 3.28 16.84
N VAL A 179 -1.73 2.18 17.51
CA VAL A 179 -3.01 1.87 18.12
C VAL A 179 -2.80 1.54 19.60
N VAL A 180 -3.66 2.06 20.46
CA VAL A 180 -3.67 1.75 21.89
C VAL A 180 -4.82 0.79 22.20
N GLY A 181 -4.53 -0.37 22.77
CA GLY A 181 -5.52 -1.34 23.22
C GLY A 181 -5.92 -1.09 24.68
N LEU A 182 -7.21 -1.01 24.93
CA LEU A 182 -7.77 -0.71 26.25
C LEU A 182 -8.31 -1.98 26.91
N SER A 183 -7.95 -2.21 28.16
CA SER A 183 -8.45 -3.32 28.99
C SER A 183 -8.38 -2.99 30.48
N ASP A 184 -9.17 -3.67 31.30
CA ASP A 184 -9.13 -3.50 32.75
C ASP A 184 -7.83 -4.04 33.33
N GLY A 185 -7.07 -3.18 34.02
CA GLY A 185 -5.82 -3.54 34.67
C GLY A 185 -4.61 -3.78 33.75
N ALA A 186 -4.78 -3.63 32.45
CA ALA A 186 -3.70 -3.75 31.48
C ALA A 186 -3.94 -2.88 30.23
N GLN A 187 -2.89 -2.27 29.69
CA GLN A 187 -2.97 -1.50 28.46
C GLN A 187 -1.91 -1.99 27.47
N TYR A 188 -2.24 -1.87 26.20
CA TYR A 188 -1.45 -2.39 25.09
C TYR A 188 -1.18 -1.32 24.07
N VAL A 189 -0.08 -1.42 23.35
CA VAL A 189 0.23 -0.60 22.18
C VAL A 189 0.61 -1.52 21.03
N GLY A 190 0.16 -1.23 19.83
CA GLY A 190 0.54 -1.96 18.62
C GLY A 190 0.63 -1.04 17.42
N SER A 191 1.55 -1.31 16.53
CA SER A 191 1.56 -0.64 15.22
C SER A 191 0.46 -1.16 14.27
N ASP A 192 -0.23 -2.24 14.67
CA ASP A 192 -1.39 -2.79 13.97
C ASP A 192 -2.30 -3.57 14.92
N ILE A 193 -3.58 -3.63 14.62
CA ILE A 193 -4.62 -4.29 15.42
C ILE A 193 -4.36 -5.79 15.65
N PRO A 194 -3.86 -6.59 14.67
CA PRO A 194 -3.55 -8.00 14.86
C PRO A 194 -2.63 -8.31 16.05
N ALA A 195 -1.76 -7.36 16.44
CA ALA A 195 -0.89 -7.51 17.60
C ALA A 195 -1.65 -7.53 18.93
N LEU A 196 -2.85 -6.94 18.98
CA LEU A 196 -3.59 -6.66 20.20
C LEU A 196 -4.84 -7.53 20.37
N ILE A 197 -5.39 -8.07 19.27
CA ILE A 197 -6.74 -8.63 19.20
C ILE A 197 -6.99 -9.82 20.13
N ARG A 198 -5.94 -10.54 20.54
CA ARG A 198 -6.04 -11.62 21.56
C ARG A 198 -6.26 -11.08 22.96
N HIS A 199 -5.82 -9.87 23.21
CA HIS A 199 -5.81 -9.29 24.56
C HIS A 199 -6.94 -8.30 24.76
N THR A 200 -7.30 -7.55 23.72
CA THR A 200 -8.41 -6.61 23.73
C THR A 200 -8.97 -6.35 22.34
N ARG A 201 -10.29 -6.14 22.28
CA ARG A 201 -10.98 -5.70 21.05
C ARG A 201 -11.37 -4.23 21.10
N THR A 202 -11.12 -3.56 22.21
CA THR A 202 -11.40 -2.13 22.36
C THR A 202 -10.10 -1.36 22.15
N VAL A 203 -10.07 -0.51 21.14
CA VAL A 203 -8.87 0.21 20.74
C VAL A 203 -9.14 1.71 20.64
N GLU A 204 -8.14 2.50 20.99
CA GLU A 204 -8.07 3.94 20.79
C GLU A 204 -7.08 4.24 19.67
N LEU A 205 -7.52 5.01 18.68
CA LEU A 205 -6.66 5.47 17.58
C LEU A 205 -6.10 6.85 17.94
N LEU A 206 -4.78 6.99 17.85
CA LEU A 206 -4.12 8.28 18.07
C LEU A 206 -4.16 9.11 16.78
N ASP A 207 -4.48 10.39 16.92
CA ASP A 207 -4.32 11.37 15.86
C ASP A 207 -2.87 11.85 15.73
N GLU A 208 -2.59 12.68 14.73
CA GLU A 208 -1.25 13.17 14.45
C GLU A 208 -0.68 13.97 15.63
N ARG A 209 0.51 13.57 16.10
CA ARG A 209 1.24 14.19 17.22
C ARG A 209 0.54 14.11 18.57
N GLU A 210 -0.49 13.31 18.73
CA GLU A 210 -1.02 13.01 20.04
C GLU A 210 -0.06 12.14 20.85
N VAL A 211 -0.09 12.32 22.15
CA VAL A 211 0.69 11.52 23.10
C VAL A 211 -0.26 10.75 24.01
N ALA A 212 -0.18 9.44 24.02
CA ALA A 212 -0.86 8.61 25.00
C ALA A 212 0.07 8.27 26.15
N VAL A 213 -0.46 8.43 27.36
CA VAL A 213 0.18 8.08 28.64
C VAL A 213 -0.58 6.90 29.22
N LEU A 214 0.06 5.75 29.25
CA LEU A 214 -0.55 4.49 29.68
C LEU A 214 -0.06 4.12 31.08
N THR A 215 -1.00 3.78 31.95
CA THR A 215 -0.76 3.20 33.27
C THR A 215 -1.57 1.92 33.40
N ARG A 216 -1.37 1.12 34.44
CA ARG A 216 -2.21 -0.06 34.70
C ARG A 216 -3.69 0.32 34.91
N SER A 217 -3.97 1.51 35.42
CA SER A 217 -5.33 1.98 35.72
C SER A 217 -6.05 2.57 34.51
N GLY A 218 -5.37 2.80 33.39
CA GLY A 218 -5.99 3.36 32.20
C GLY A 218 -5.05 4.17 31.33
N VAL A 219 -5.65 4.82 30.32
CA VAL A 219 -4.97 5.62 29.31
C VAL A 219 -5.48 7.05 29.33
N ARG A 220 -4.57 8.01 29.21
CA ARG A 220 -4.88 9.42 28.95
C ARG A 220 -4.22 9.83 27.66
N VAL A 221 -4.92 10.60 26.83
CA VAL A 221 -4.42 11.08 25.53
C VAL A 221 -4.38 12.60 25.55
N TYR A 222 -3.28 13.14 25.09
CA TYR A 222 -3.00 14.57 25.03
C TYR A 222 -2.73 15.00 23.59
N ASP A 223 -3.27 16.16 23.19
CA ASP A 223 -2.99 16.77 21.92
C ASP A 223 -1.55 17.35 21.86
N HIS A 224 -1.14 17.85 20.69
CA HIS A 224 0.20 18.41 20.51
C HIS A 224 0.44 19.74 21.28
N PHE A 225 -0.58 20.29 21.93
CA PHE A 225 -0.47 21.42 22.85
C PHE A 225 -0.38 20.99 24.32
N GLY A 226 -0.58 19.70 24.61
CA GLY A 226 -0.59 19.15 25.96
C GLY A 226 -1.95 19.19 26.64
N ASN A 227 -3.03 19.46 25.92
CA ASN A 227 -4.39 19.39 26.47
C ASN A 227 -4.89 17.94 26.44
N GLU A 228 -5.44 17.47 27.58
CA GLU A 228 -6.05 16.15 27.65
C GLU A 228 -7.38 16.11 26.86
N ARG A 229 -7.58 15.05 26.08
CA ARG A 229 -8.84 14.81 25.39
C ARG A 229 -9.53 13.52 25.84
N ALA A 230 -10.85 13.48 25.69
CA ALA A 230 -11.62 12.27 25.93
C ALA A 230 -11.24 11.16 24.92
N LEU A 231 -11.20 9.91 25.41
CA LEU A 231 -11.00 8.74 24.57
C LEU A 231 -12.20 8.55 23.62
N LYS A 232 -11.92 8.02 22.42
CA LYS A 232 -12.91 7.66 21.39
C LYS A 232 -12.72 6.20 21.01
N PRO A 233 -12.97 5.25 21.92
CA PRO A 233 -12.67 3.86 21.70
C PRO A 233 -13.54 3.27 20.58
N ILE A 234 -12.91 2.43 19.76
CA ILE A 234 -13.54 1.67 18.68
C ILE A 234 -13.52 0.20 19.07
N HIS A 235 -14.66 -0.48 18.88
CA HIS A 235 -14.70 -1.93 19.02
C HIS A 235 -14.35 -2.62 17.69
N VAL A 236 -13.45 -3.61 17.76
CA VAL A 236 -12.97 -4.38 16.61
C VAL A 236 -13.70 -5.71 16.55
N ASP A 237 -14.57 -5.87 15.57
CA ASP A 237 -15.41 -7.07 15.38
C ASP A 237 -14.70 -8.22 14.62
N TRP A 238 -13.39 -8.13 14.44
CA TRP A 238 -12.65 -9.17 13.73
C TRP A 238 -12.58 -10.43 14.55
N ASP A 239 -12.79 -11.57 13.88
CA ASP A 239 -12.57 -12.87 14.50
C ASP A 239 -11.07 -13.12 14.67
N VAL A 240 -10.66 -13.61 15.83
CA VAL A 240 -9.27 -14.02 16.11
C VAL A 240 -8.83 -15.11 15.13
N GLU A 241 -9.75 -16.03 14.78
CA GLU A 241 -9.51 -17.10 13.81
C GLU A 241 -9.21 -16.57 12.40
N ALA A 242 -9.75 -15.40 12.04
CA ALA A 242 -9.45 -14.75 10.77
C ALA A 242 -7.97 -14.34 10.64
N ALA A 243 -7.30 -14.08 11.74
CA ALA A 243 -5.87 -13.77 11.81
C ALA A 243 -4.98 -15.03 11.98
N GLU A 244 -5.55 -16.24 11.90
CA GLU A 244 -4.84 -17.53 11.97
C GLU A 244 -4.92 -18.27 10.62
N LYS A 245 -4.01 -19.25 10.40
CA LYS A 245 -3.95 -19.96 9.11
C LYS A 245 -5.13 -20.88 8.84
N GLY A 246 -5.93 -21.23 9.85
CA GLY A 246 -7.16 -22.03 9.69
C GLY A 246 -6.95 -23.39 9.00
N GLY A 247 -5.80 -24.05 9.22
CA GLY A 247 -5.46 -25.34 8.60
C GLY A 247 -4.74 -25.25 7.25
N TYR A 248 -4.63 -24.08 6.64
CA TYR A 248 -3.85 -23.86 5.41
C TYR A 248 -2.35 -23.84 5.68
N ALA A 249 -1.55 -24.26 4.70
CA ALA A 249 -0.10 -24.23 4.81
C ALA A 249 0.44 -22.79 4.94
N HIS A 250 -0.18 -21.86 4.22
CA HIS A 250 0.23 -20.44 4.16
C HIS A 250 -0.98 -19.51 4.22
N PHE A 251 -0.78 -18.28 4.71
CA PHE A 251 -1.81 -17.22 4.68
C PHE A 251 -2.25 -16.88 3.26
N MET A 252 -1.31 -16.79 2.32
CA MET A 252 -1.66 -16.48 0.93
C MET A 252 -2.67 -17.47 0.35
N LEU A 253 -2.48 -18.77 0.59
CA LEU A 253 -3.44 -19.78 0.11
C LEU A 253 -4.80 -19.63 0.78
N LYS A 254 -4.82 -19.44 2.13
CA LYS A 254 -6.05 -19.16 2.87
C LYS A 254 -6.77 -17.95 2.28
N GLU A 255 -6.06 -16.85 2.05
CA GLU A 255 -6.61 -15.58 1.57
C GLU A 255 -7.17 -15.69 0.15
N ILE A 256 -6.56 -16.53 -0.73
CA ILE A 256 -7.14 -16.86 -2.03
C ILE A 256 -8.45 -17.64 -1.84
N HIS A 257 -8.48 -18.64 -0.96
CA HIS A 257 -9.72 -19.41 -0.66
C HIS A 257 -10.79 -18.57 0.05
N GLU A 258 -10.45 -17.47 0.68
CA GLU A 258 -11.39 -16.52 1.28
C GLU A 258 -12.01 -15.54 0.26
N GLU A 259 -11.53 -15.48 -0.98
CA GLU A 259 -12.01 -14.54 -2.00
C GLU A 259 -13.52 -14.61 -2.24
N PRO A 260 -14.16 -15.80 -2.37
CA PRO A 260 -15.62 -15.87 -2.54
C PRO A 260 -16.39 -15.23 -1.37
N ALA A 261 -15.95 -15.48 -0.14
CA ALA A 261 -16.57 -14.91 1.05
C ALA A 261 -16.31 -13.39 1.17
N ALA A 262 -15.11 -12.92 0.79
CA ALA A 262 -14.76 -11.51 0.77
C ALA A 262 -15.60 -10.73 -0.27
N LEU A 263 -15.77 -11.25 -1.48
CA LEU A 263 -16.65 -10.71 -2.52
C LEU A 263 -18.08 -10.60 -2.02
N LYS A 264 -18.65 -11.70 -1.47
CA LYS A 264 -20.00 -11.69 -0.92
C LYS A 264 -20.20 -10.62 0.15
N LYS A 265 -19.23 -10.45 1.03
CA LYS A 265 -19.28 -9.46 2.11
C LYS A 265 -19.19 -8.04 1.57
N THR A 266 -18.28 -7.78 0.64
CA THR A 266 -18.13 -6.49 -0.03
C THR A 266 -19.41 -6.12 -0.76
N PHE A 267 -19.96 -7.01 -1.59
CA PHE A 267 -21.22 -6.82 -2.29
C PHE A 267 -22.36 -6.45 -1.33
N SER A 268 -22.58 -7.28 -0.30
CA SER A 268 -23.68 -7.10 0.66
C SER A 268 -23.59 -5.79 1.44
N ALA A 269 -22.39 -5.26 1.66
CA ALA A 269 -22.21 -3.97 2.33
C ALA A 269 -22.67 -2.79 1.47
N HIS A 270 -22.57 -2.89 0.13
CA HIS A 270 -22.81 -1.76 -0.78
C HIS A 270 -24.09 -1.89 -1.61
N VAL A 271 -24.65 -3.10 -1.71
CA VAL A 271 -25.83 -3.37 -2.53
C VAL A 271 -27.02 -3.80 -1.66
N ASP A 272 -28.19 -3.27 -1.95
CA ASP A 272 -29.48 -3.74 -1.44
C ASP A 272 -29.90 -4.95 -2.30
N ALA A 273 -29.75 -6.16 -1.74
CA ALA A 273 -30.02 -7.40 -2.47
C ALA A 273 -31.49 -7.62 -2.81
N GLU A 274 -32.43 -7.00 -2.08
CA GLU A 274 -33.87 -7.11 -2.39
C GLU A 274 -34.25 -6.24 -3.60
N LYS A 275 -33.62 -5.07 -3.71
CA LYS A 275 -33.87 -4.13 -4.79
C LYS A 275 -32.92 -4.27 -5.98
N MET A 276 -31.84 -5.04 -5.80
CA MET A 276 -30.69 -5.06 -6.72
C MET A 276 -30.28 -3.64 -7.13
N ALA A 277 -29.98 -2.82 -6.14
CA ALA A 277 -29.60 -1.42 -6.29
C ALA A 277 -28.46 -1.06 -5.34
N ILE A 278 -27.63 -0.12 -5.75
CA ILE A 278 -26.59 0.45 -4.88
C ILE A 278 -27.26 1.14 -3.68
N ARG A 279 -26.79 0.86 -2.47
CA ARG A 279 -27.31 1.48 -1.24
C ARG A 279 -27.10 3.00 -1.28
N PRO A 280 -28.06 3.80 -0.85
CA PRO A 280 -27.87 5.24 -0.70
C PRO A 280 -26.64 5.54 0.17
N GLY A 281 -25.76 6.40 -0.31
CA GLY A 281 -24.53 6.79 0.40
C GLY A 281 -23.36 5.79 0.32
N ALA A 282 -23.51 4.66 -0.38
CA ALA A 282 -22.40 3.71 -0.58
C ALA A 282 -21.20 4.33 -1.31
N PHE A 283 -21.47 5.31 -2.17
CA PHE A 283 -20.43 6.07 -2.89
C PHE A 283 -20.61 7.57 -2.62
N PRO A 284 -19.55 8.28 -2.17
CA PRO A 284 -19.61 9.66 -1.71
C PRO A 284 -19.59 10.68 -2.87
N ILE A 285 -20.37 10.43 -3.91
CA ILE A 285 -20.56 11.30 -5.07
C ILE A 285 -22.06 11.43 -5.30
N SER A 286 -22.60 12.65 -5.26
CA SER A 286 -23.97 12.92 -5.61
C SER A 286 -24.21 12.83 -7.13
N ALA A 287 -25.47 12.77 -7.57
CA ALA A 287 -25.79 12.77 -9.00
C ALA A 287 -25.38 14.10 -9.67
N GLU A 288 -25.50 15.23 -8.99
CA GLU A 288 -25.07 16.54 -9.47
C GLU A 288 -23.55 16.57 -9.68
N GLU A 289 -22.79 16.15 -8.66
CA GLU A 289 -21.33 16.03 -8.77
C GLU A 289 -20.93 15.08 -9.90
N ALA A 290 -21.51 13.87 -9.98
CA ALA A 290 -21.21 12.90 -11.02
C ALA A 290 -21.40 13.47 -12.42
N ASN A 291 -22.45 14.26 -12.64
CA ASN A 291 -22.72 14.92 -13.93
C ASN A 291 -21.75 16.06 -14.24
N SER A 292 -21.23 16.75 -13.22
CA SER A 292 -20.28 17.84 -13.38
C SER A 292 -18.84 17.37 -13.55
N LEU A 293 -18.52 16.12 -13.17
CA LEU A 293 -17.17 15.57 -13.26
C LEU A 293 -16.66 15.53 -14.70
N ARG A 294 -15.48 16.09 -14.90
CA ARG A 294 -14.75 16.05 -16.18
C ARG A 294 -13.82 14.84 -16.27
N THR A 295 -13.16 14.52 -15.18
CA THR A 295 -12.16 13.45 -15.09
C THR A 295 -12.14 12.86 -13.68
N LEU A 296 -11.98 11.55 -13.58
CA LEU A 296 -11.62 10.87 -12.35
C LEU A 296 -10.14 10.48 -12.42
N THR A 297 -9.36 10.92 -11.43
CA THR A 297 -7.96 10.51 -11.30
C THR A 297 -7.85 9.46 -10.19
N ILE A 298 -7.40 8.26 -10.54
CA ILE A 298 -7.18 7.15 -9.60
C ILE A 298 -5.68 7.04 -9.34
N VAL A 299 -5.27 7.03 -8.07
CA VAL A 299 -3.86 6.99 -7.69
C VAL A 299 -3.62 5.91 -6.64
N ALA A 300 -2.65 5.05 -6.88
CA ALA A 300 -2.31 3.93 -6.00
C ALA A 300 -0.88 3.42 -6.22
N CYS A 301 -0.48 2.39 -5.47
CA CYS A 301 0.79 1.68 -5.61
C CYS A 301 0.55 0.19 -5.84
N GLY A 302 1.39 -0.46 -6.67
CA GLY A 302 1.45 -1.91 -6.83
C GLY A 302 0.10 -2.53 -7.24
N THR A 303 -0.33 -3.56 -6.53
CA THR A 303 -1.59 -4.28 -6.75
C THR A 303 -2.82 -3.36 -6.77
N ALA A 304 -2.88 -2.37 -5.88
CA ALA A 304 -3.99 -1.40 -5.85
C ALA A 304 -4.00 -0.50 -7.11
N TYR A 305 -2.83 -0.18 -7.67
CA TYR A 305 -2.74 0.52 -8.96
C TYR A 305 -3.35 -0.34 -10.08
N HIS A 306 -3.09 -1.65 -10.11
CA HIS A 306 -3.67 -2.55 -11.11
C HIS A 306 -5.21 -2.65 -10.97
N ALA A 307 -5.74 -2.64 -9.74
CA ALA A 307 -7.20 -2.54 -9.54
C ALA A 307 -7.75 -1.23 -10.12
N GLY A 308 -7.03 -0.12 -9.95
CA GLY A 308 -7.35 1.16 -10.57
C GLY A 308 -7.33 1.11 -12.11
N VAL A 309 -6.39 0.36 -12.71
CA VAL A 309 -6.34 0.16 -14.18
C VAL A 309 -7.58 -0.61 -14.67
N VAL A 310 -8.02 -1.66 -13.96
CA VAL A 310 -9.30 -2.32 -14.25
C VAL A 310 -10.45 -1.31 -14.11
N GLY A 311 -10.45 -0.54 -13.03
CA GLY A 311 -11.43 0.52 -12.76
C GLY A 311 -11.56 1.52 -13.91
N LYS A 312 -10.43 1.91 -14.51
CA LYS A 312 -10.44 2.78 -15.69
C LYS A 312 -11.30 2.20 -16.82
N TYR A 313 -11.06 0.96 -17.22
CA TYR A 313 -11.80 0.34 -18.33
C TYR A 313 -13.30 0.26 -18.04
N VAL A 314 -13.69 -0.17 -16.85
CA VAL A 314 -15.10 -0.35 -16.51
C VAL A 314 -15.82 0.99 -16.31
N ILE A 315 -15.20 1.99 -15.68
CA ILE A 315 -15.80 3.32 -15.51
C ILE A 315 -15.92 4.05 -16.84
N GLU A 316 -14.89 4.04 -17.68
CA GLU A 316 -14.95 4.64 -19.02
C GLU A 316 -16.03 3.98 -19.89
N LYS A 317 -16.23 2.67 -19.77
CA LYS A 317 -17.26 1.92 -20.50
C LYS A 317 -18.67 2.23 -20.00
N LEU A 318 -18.91 2.11 -18.69
CA LEU A 318 -20.26 2.16 -18.11
C LEU A 318 -20.72 3.58 -17.79
N ALA A 319 -19.84 4.45 -17.32
CA ALA A 319 -20.17 5.81 -16.90
C ALA A 319 -19.77 6.89 -17.92
N ARG A 320 -19.03 6.55 -18.98
CA ARG A 320 -18.51 7.48 -19.99
C ARG A 320 -17.77 8.67 -19.38
N LEU A 321 -17.07 8.40 -18.27
CA LEU A 321 -16.24 9.36 -17.55
C LEU A 321 -14.77 9.07 -17.85
N PRO A 322 -13.99 10.02 -18.39
CA PRO A 322 -12.55 9.84 -18.58
C PRO A 322 -11.84 9.53 -17.26
N VAL A 323 -10.96 8.53 -17.26
CA VAL A 323 -10.22 8.11 -16.08
C VAL A 323 -8.72 8.14 -16.35
N VAL A 324 -7.99 8.85 -15.49
CA VAL A 324 -6.52 8.82 -15.43
C VAL A 324 -6.11 7.92 -14.28
N VAL A 325 -5.20 6.97 -14.52
CA VAL A 325 -4.63 6.13 -13.46
C VAL A 325 -3.14 6.41 -13.36
N ASP A 326 -2.65 6.67 -12.16
CA ASP A 326 -1.26 7.05 -11.92
C ASP A 326 -0.66 6.32 -10.71
N VAL A 327 0.67 6.16 -10.73
CA VAL A 327 1.42 5.60 -9.61
C VAL A 327 1.66 6.71 -8.58
N ALA A 328 1.35 6.44 -7.32
CA ALA A 328 1.38 7.47 -6.28
C ALA A 328 2.76 8.12 -6.07
N SER A 329 3.85 7.33 -6.17
CA SER A 329 5.21 7.83 -6.07
C SER A 329 5.57 8.85 -7.15
N GLU A 330 5.02 8.70 -8.37
CA GLU A 330 5.25 9.60 -9.48
C GLU A 330 4.29 10.79 -9.45
N PHE A 331 3.01 10.53 -9.15
CA PHE A 331 1.97 11.56 -9.09
C PHE A 331 2.37 12.74 -8.21
N ARG A 332 2.88 12.49 -6.99
CA ARG A 332 3.22 13.53 -6.01
C ARG A 332 4.35 14.47 -6.45
N TYR A 333 5.21 14.06 -7.40
CA TYR A 333 6.38 14.84 -7.81
C TYR A 333 6.28 15.46 -9.20
N ARG A 334 5.36 14.99 -10.04
CA ARG A 334 5.24 15.47 -11.43
C ARG A 334 4.47 16.77 -11.61
N ASN A 335 4.05 17.43 -10.51
CA ASN A 335 3.20 18.61 -10.54
C ASN A 335 1.88 18.34 -11.30
N PRO A 336 0.99 17.50 -10.77
CA PRO A 336 -0.20 17.02 -11.47
C PRO A 336 -1.16 18.15 -11.79
N ILE A 337 -1.90 18.00 -12.90
CA ILE A 337 -2.91 18.97 -13.33
C ILE A 337 -4.25 18.53 -12.75
N LEU A 338 -4.64 19.14 -11.65
CA LEU A 338 -5.94 19.00 -11.02
C LEU A 338 -6.51 20.37 -10.68
N SER A 339 -7.83 20.48 -10.61
CA SER A 339 -8.54 21.71 -10.28
C SER A 339 -9.84 21.41 -9.54
N ALA A 340 -10.47 22.44 -8.99
CA ALA A 340 -11.82 22.34 -8.45
C ALA A 340 -12.77 21.78 -9.52
N GLY A 341 -13.57 20.76 -9.16
CA GLY A 341 -14.43 20.01 -10.08
C GLY A 341 -13.79 18.76 -10.70
N ASP A 342 -12.51 18.48 -10.44
CA ASP A 342 -11.91 17.17 -10.69
C ASP A 342 -12.07 16.29 -9.43
N CYS A 343 -12.11 14.97 -9.64
CA CYS A 343 -12.20 14.00 -8.57
C CYS A 343 -10.94 13.15 -8.51
N PHE A 344 -10.44 12.92 -7.30
CA PHE A 344 -9.28 12.09 -7.01
C PHE A 344 -9.72 10.90 -6.15
N LEU A 345 -9.33 9.70 -6.53
CA LEU A 345 -9.58 8.47 -5.78
C LEU A 345 -8.25 7.80 -5.41
N ALA A 346 -7.97 7.74 -4.12
CA ALA A 346 -6.86 6.95 -3.58
C ALA A 346 -7.31 5.50 -3.35
N ILE A 347 -6.52 4.52 -3.80
CA ILE A 347 -6.74 3.11 -3.48
C ILE A 347 -5.56 2.57 -2.67
N SER A 348 -5.84 1.98 -1.50
CA SER A 348 -4.82 1.35 -0.66
C SER A 348 -5.45 0.27 0.22
N GLN A 349 -4.91 -0.95 0.20
CA GLN A 349 -5.39 -2.04 1.05
C GLN A 349 -5.26 -1.68 2.54
N SER A 350 -4.07 -1.27 2.97
CA SER A 350 -3.79 -0.95 4.38
C SER A 350 -4.27 0.43 4.80
N GLY A 351 -4.46 1.34 3.84
CA GLY A 351 -4.72 2.75 4.13
C GLY A 351 -3.55 3.51 4.78
N GLU A 352 -2.34 2.93 4.73
CA GLU A 352 -1.13 3.47 5.37
C GLU A 352 0.02 3.67 4.36
N THR A 353 -0.26 3.63 3.05
CA THR A 353 0.76 3.81 2.02
C THR A 353 1.16 5.27 1.93
N ALA A 354 2.39 5.58 2.32
CA ALA A 354 2.87 6.96 2.47
C ALA A 354 2.80 7.78 1.17
N ASP A 355 3.18 7.19 0.01
CA ASP A 355 3.09 7.88 -1.27
C ASP A 355 1.65 8.17 -1.66
N THR A 356 0.72 7.26 -1.37
CA THR A 356 -0.72 7.45 -1.63
C THR A 356 -1.29 8.56 -0.74
N LEU A 357 -0.92 8.59 0.55
CA LEU A 357 -1.28 9.68 1.47
C LEU A 357 -0.75 11.04 1.00
N ALA A 358 0.51 11.08 0.56
CA ALA A 358 1.10 12.31 0.06
C ALA A 358 0.43 12.78 -1.24
N ALA A 359 0.05 11.84 -2.12
CA ALA A 359 -0.70 12.15 -3.33
C ALA A 359 -2.10 12.70 -3.02
N MET A 360 -2.79 12.17 -1.99
CA MET A 360 -4.08 12.71 -1.50
C MET A 360 -3.95 14.15 -1.04
N ARG A 361 -2.95 14.44 -0.18
CA ARG A 361 -2.69 15.80 0.32
C ARG A 361 -2.39 16.78 -0.82
N GLU A 362 -1.67 16.33 -1.85
CA GLU A 362 -1.38 17.15 -3.02
C GLU A 362 -2.64 17.41 -3.85
N ALA A 363 -3.51 16.40 -4.05
CA ALA A 363 -4.79 16.55 -4.73
C ALA A 363 -5.74 17.52 -3.98
N GLU A 364 -5.79 17.41 -2.65
CA GLU A 364 -6.55 18.32 -1.79
C GLU A 364 -6.02 19.75 -1.88
N ARG A 365 -4.68 19.94 -1.83
CA ARG A 365 -4.04 21.25 -2.00
C ARG A 365 -4.38 21.92 -3.34
N LEU A 366 -4.56 21.11 -4.40
CA LEU A 366 -4.95 21.57 -5.74
C LEU A 366 -6.47 21.80 -5.88
N GLY A 367 -7.26 21.49 -4.84
CA GLY A 367 -8.69 21.74 -4.79
C GLY A 367 -9.57 20.65 -5.40
N ALA A 368 -9.03 19.47 -5.72
CA ALA A 368 -9.82 18.34 -6.17
C ALA A 368 -10.65 17.73 -5.02
N LYS A 369 -11.82 17.14 -5.34
CA LYS A 369 -12.54 16.31 -4.38
C LYS A 369 -11.77 15.01 -4.16
N VAL A 370 -11.33 14.77 -2.92
CA VAL A 370 -10.53 13.59 -2.56
C VAL A 370 -11.43 12.51 -2.00
N MET A 371 -11.37 11.31 -2.57
CA MET A 371 -12.03 10.09 -2.10
C MET A 371 -10.99 9.00 -1.83
N ALA A 372 -11.37 8.02 -1.03
CA ALA A 372 -10.52 6.87 -0.74
C ALA A 372 -11.27 5.53 -0.81
N LEU A 373 -10.57 4.49 -1.25
CA LEU A 373 -10.96 3.10 -1.13
C LEU A 373 -9.91 2.33 -0.33
N THR A 374 -10.30 1.79 0.83
CA THR A 374 -9.39 1.05 1.71
C THR A 374 -10.09 -0.14 2.35
N ASN A 375 -9.29 -1.09 2.87
CA ASN A 375 -9.83 -2.23 3.64
C ASN A 375 -9.81 -1.99 5.16
N VAL A 376 -8.97 -1.07 5.64
CA VAL A 376 -8.75 -0.87 7.09
C VAL A 376 -9.50 0.35 7.57
N VAL A 377 -10.51 0.10 8.40
CA VAL A 377 -11.30 1.16 9.07
C VAL A 377 -10.39 1.98 9.99
N GLY A 378 -10.53 3.31 9.92
CA GLY A 378 -9.74 4.24 10.75
C GLY A 378 -8.26 4.38 10.35
N SER A 379 -7.84 3.82 9.21
CA SER A 379 -6.51 4.06 8.66
C SER A 379 -6.25 5.53 8.33
N SER A 380 -4.98 5.89 8.15
CA SER A 380 -4.59 7.29 7.84
C SER A 380 -5.26 7.82 6.58
N ILE A 381 -5.33 6.99 5.51
CA ILE A 381 -6.05 7.33 4.27
C ILE A 381 -7.55 7.53 4.54
N ALA A 382 -8.18 6.63 5.35
CA ALA A 382 -9.59 6.75 5.68
C ALA A 382 -9.88 8.04 6.45
N ARG A 383 -9.06 8.39 7.45
CA ARG A 383 -9.21 9.64 8.21
C ARG A 383 -9.00 10.88 7.35
N THR A 384 -8.04 10.86 6.43
CA THR A 384 -7.79 11.98 5.51
C THR A 384 -8.98 12.19 4.56
N ALA A 385 -9.59 11.11 4.07
CA ALA A 385 -10.77 11.20 3.20
C ALA A 385 -12.06 11.57 3.96
N GLY A 386 -12.10 11.40 5.29
CA GLY A 386 -13.27 11.69 6.12
C GLY A 386 -14.52 10.93 5.64
N ASP A 387 -15.61 11.65 5.38
CA ASP A 387 -16.86 11.07 4.90
C ASP A 387 -16.80 10.55 3.44
N CYS A 388 -15.69 10.82 2.74
CA CYS A 388 -15.47 10.37 1.36
C CYS A 388 -14.71 9.03 1.28
N VAL A 389 -14.74 8.22 2.34
CA VAL A 389 -14.10 6.90 2.36
C VAL A 389 -15.07 5.78 1.98
N MET A 390 -14.58 4.81 1.23
CA MET A 390 -15.24 3.56 0.88
C MET A 390 -14.41 2.38 1.43
N TYR A 391 -15.07 1.31 1.88
CA TYR A 391 -14.40 0.14 2.46
C TYR A 391 -14.68 -1.12 1.66
N THR A 392 -13.67 -1.96 1.46
CA THR A 392 -13.82 -3.25 0.79
C THR A 392 -14.38 -4.35 1.70
N TYR A 393 -14.22 -4.22 3.02
CA TYR A 393 -14.64 -5.22 4.01
C TYR A 393 -14.08 -6.65 3.76
N ALA A 394 -12.94 -6.77 3.09
CA ALA A 394 -12.30 -8.05 2.77
C ALA A 394 -11.80 -8.82 4.00
N GLY A 395 -11.83 -8.21 5.19
CA GLY A 395 -11.23 -8.75 6.40
C GLY A 395 -9.70 -8.59 6.43
N PRO A 396 -9.03 -9.11 7.49
CA PRO A 396 -7.58 -8.98 7.62
C PRO A 396 -6.85 -9.76 6.52
N GLU A 397 -5.85 -9.15 5.90
CA GLU A 397 -4.96 -9.75 4.92
C GLU A 397 -3.54 -9.70 5.45
N ILE A 398 -2.96 -10.88 5.74
CA ILE A 398 -1.70 -11.07 6.47
C ILE A 398 -0.53 -11.33 5.52
N ALA A 399 -0.75 -12.13 4.46
CA ALA A 399 0.28 -12.37 3.45
C ALA A 399 0.77 -11.04 2.86
N VAL A 400 2.07 -10.92 2.62
CA VAL A 400 2.65 -9.69 2.09
C VAL A 400 2.09 -9.39 0.70
N ALA A 401 2.03 -10.40 -0.17
CA ALA A 401 1.41 -10.28 -1.49
C ALA A 401 -0.12 -10.23 -1.35
N SER A 402 -0.73 -9.18 -1.86
CA SER A 402 -2.17 -8.95 -1.78
C SER A 402 -2.94 -9.85 -2.76
N THR A 403 -4.03 -10.47 -2.31
CA THR A 403 -4.92 -11.34 -3.09
C THR A 403 -6.38 -10.94 -2.92
N LYS A 404 -7.03 -11.33 -1.81
CA LYS A 404 -8.46 -11.01 -1.57
C LYS A 404 -8.76 -9.51 -1.51
N ALA A 405 -7.79 -8.68 -1.08
CA ALA A 405 -7.99 -7.24 -1.12
C ALA A 405 -7.99 -6.71 -2.55
N TYR A 406 -7.20 -7.28 -3.46
CA TYR A 406 -7.22 -6.90 -4.88
C TYR A 406 -8.58 -7.20 -5.52
N ILE A 407 -9.07 -8.42 -5.37
CA ILE A 407 -10.33 -8.82 -6.00
C ILE A 407 -11.51 -7.98 -5.50
N THR A 408 -11.54 -7.65 -4.20
CA THR A 408 -12.57 -6.76 -3.63
C THR A 408 -12.39 -5.31 -4.06
N GLN A 409 -11.16 -4.83 -4.29
CA GLN A 409 -10.93 -3.51 -4.91
C GLN A 409 -11.46 -3.48 -6.35
N VAL A 410 -11.25 -4.53 -7.14
CA VAL A 410 -11.81 -4.64 -8.49
C VAL A 410 -13.33 -4.65 -8.44
N GLU A 411 -13.94 -5.41 -7.53
CA GLU A 411 -15.38 -5.41 -7.31
C GLU A 411 -15.92 -4.00 -7.00
N MET A 412 -15.25 -3.27 -6.11
CA MET A 412 -15.62 -1.89 -5.79
C MET A 412 -15.48 -0.94 -6.98
N MET A 413 -14.52 -1.17 -7.88
CA MET A 413 -14.41 -0.38 -9.12
C MET A 413 -15.59 -0.64 -10.07
N VAL A 414 -16.07 -1.89 -10.15
CA VAL A 414 -17.26 -2.22 -10.95
C VAL A 414 -18.51 -1.60 -10.33
N LEU A 415 -18.69 -1.71 -9.00
CA LEU A 415 -19.82 -1.08 -8.30
C LEU A 415 -19.82 0.44 -8.45
N LEU A 416 -18.66 1.10 -8.35
CA LEU A 416 -18.51 2.54 -8.59
C LEU A 416 -18.86 2.90 -10.05
N ALA A 417 -18.46 2.07 -10.99
CA ALA A 417 -18.78 2.29 -12.42
C ALA A 417 -20.29 2.21 -12.70
N ILE A 418 -20.99 1.27 -12.04
CA ILE A 418 -22.45 1.13 -12.13
C ILE A 418 -23.13 2.35 -11.51
N ASP A 419 -22.73 2.75 -10.31
CA ASP A 419 -23.26 3.92 -9.59
C ASP A 419 -23.11 5.21 -10.42
N LEU A 420 -21.89 5.47 -10.90
CA LEU A 420 -21.61 6.62 -11.77
C LEU A 420 -22.37 6.53 -13.10
N GLY A 421 -22.51 5.34 -13.67
CA GLY A 421 -23.24 5.12 -14.93
C GLY A 421 -24.71 5.49 -14.80
N VAL A 422 -25.36 5.11 -13.70
CA VAL A 422 -26.75 5.49 -13.39
C VAL A 422 -26.85 6.99 -13.12
N LYS A 423 -26.03 7.55 -12.23
CA LYS A 423 -26.04 8.98 -11.87
C LYS A 423 -25.79 9.89 -13.06
N ARG A 424 -24.99 9.46 -14.04
CA ARG A 424 -24.70 10.20 -15.28
C ARG A 424 -25.70 9.91 -16.43
N GLY A 425 -26.68 9.04 -16.19
CA GLY A 425 -27.71 8.68 -17.19
C GLY A 425 -27.19 7.83 -18.37
N HIS A 426 -26.03 7.19 -18.25
CA HIS A 426 -25.47 6.28 -19.25
C HIS A 426 -25.90 4.82 -19.05
N LEU A 427 -26.33 4.46 -17.85
CA LEU A 427 -26.98 3.20 -17.52
C LEU A 427 -28.42 3.46 -17.07
N THR A 428 -29.37 2.69 -17.58
CA THR A 428 -30.71 2.64 -17.00
C THR A 428 -30.69 1.82 -15.71
N GLU A 429 -31.63 2.09 -14.80
CA GLU A 429 -31.76 1.31 -13.56
C GLU A 429 -31.95 -0.19 -13.85
N SER A 430 -32.67 -0.55 -14.91
CA SER A 430 -32.86 -1.95 -15.29
C SER A 430 -31.56 -2.66 -15.70
N VAL A 431 -30.70 -1.98 -16.48
CA VAL A 431 -29.38 -2.54 -16.86
C VAL A 431 -28.47 -2.62 -15.64
N ALA A 432 -28.49 -1.61 -14.78
CA ALA A 432 -27.72 -1.62 -13.55
C ALA A 432 -28.14 -2.77 -12.62
N SER A 433 -29.46 -2.98 -12.41
CA SER A 433 -29.99 -4.08 -11.61
C SER A 433 -29.61 -5.46 -12.17
N GLU A 434 -29.60 -5.62 -13.50
CA GLU A 434 -29.17 -6.87 -14.13
C GLU A 434 -27.67 -7.12 -13.93
N LEU A 435 -26.82 -6.09 -14.05
CA LEU A 435 -25.39 -6.22 -13.74
C LEU A 435 -25.16 -6.58 -12.27
N LEU A 436 -25.90 -5.94 -11.34
CA LEU A 436 -25.81 -6.24 -9.90
C LEU A 436 -26.27 -7.67 -9.60
N ARG A 437 -27.32 -8.15 -10.29
CA ARG A 437 -27.77 -9.53 -10.16
C ARG A 437 -26.67 -10.51 -10.60
N GLN A 438 -26.02 -10.28 -11.73
CA GLN A 438 -24.89 -11.10 -12.18
C GLN A 438 -23.69 -10.99 -11.22
N MET A 439 -23.44 -9.83 -10.63
CA MET A 439 -22.41 -9.68 -9.60
C MET A 439 -22.73 -10.50 -8.34
N SER A 440 -24.01 -10.64 -7.97
CA SER A 440 -24.39 -11.46 -6.81
C SER A 440 -24.07 -12.95 -6.98
N ASP A 441 -23.91 -13.44 -8.22
CA ASP A 441 -23.54 -14.81 -8.53
C ASP A 441 -22.02 -15.04 -8.50
N ILE A 442 -21.21 -13.96 -8.61
CA ILE A 442 -19.74 -14.05 -8.70
C ILE A 442 -19.11 -14.84 -7.53
N PRO A 443 -19.52 -14.70 -6.26
CA PRO A 443 -18.96 -15.50 -5.19
C PRO A 443 -19.11 -17.02 -5.42
N THR A 444 -20.27 -17.46 -5.89
CA THR A 444 -20.52 -18.87 -6.23
C THR A 444 -19.71 -19.33 -7.44
N LEU A 445 -19.58 -18.48 -8.46
CA LEU A 445 -18.74 -18.79 -9.62
C LEU A 445 -17.26 -18.84 -9.23
N ALA A 446 -16.81 -17.99 -8.31
CA ALA A 446 -15.45 -18.00 -7.77
C ALA A 446 -15.15 -19.30 -7.01
N GLU A 447 -16.11 -19.85 -6.23
CA GLU A 447 -15.98 -21.17 -5.62
C GLU A 447 -15.79 -22.27 -6.68
N GLN A 448 -16.49 -22.18 -7.81
CA GLN A 448 -16.31 -23.13 -8.92
C GLN A 448 -14.92 -23.04 -9.55
N VAL A 449 -14.35 -21.84 -9.66
CA VAL A 449 -12.98 -21.65 -10.18
C VAL A 449 -11.93 -22.32 -9.31
N MET A 450 -12.16 -22.44 -7.99
CA MET A 450 -11.24 -23.16 -7.08
C MET A 450 -11.07 -24.64 -7.46
N ALA A 451 -12.01 -25.22 -8.19
CA ALA A 451 -11.87 -26.59 -8.70
C ALA A 451 -10.70 -26.76 -9.70
N LEU A 452 -10.16 -25.66 -10.23
CA LEU A 452 -8.96 -25.67 -11.08
C LEU A 452 -7.66 -25.87 -10.28
N GLU A 453 -7.66 -25.74 -8.95
CA GLU A 453 -6.47 -25.75 -8.12
C GLU A 453 -5.57 -26.98 -8.34
N PRO A 454 -6.07 -28.23 -8.44
CA PRO A 454 -5.22 -29.40 -8.73
C PRO A 454 -4.54 -29.32 -10.11
N ALA A 455 -5.21 -28.76 -11.12
CA ALA A 455 -4.63 -28.56 -12.45
C ALA A 455 -3.55 -27.48 -12.43
N VAL A 456 -3.81 -26.38 -11.73
CA VAL A 456 -2.85 -25.28 -11.53
C VAL A 456 -1.60 -25.80 -10.79
N GLN A 457 -1.77 -26.55 -9.71
CA GLN A 457 -0.68 -27.14 -8.95
C GLN A 457 0.20 -28.06 -9.82
N ARG A 458 -0.44 -28.98 -10.58
CA ARG A 458 0.26 -29.87 -11.51
C ARG A 458 1.05 -29.06 -12.55
N PHE A 459 0.43 -28.08 -13.17
CA PHE A 459 1.10 -27.25 -14.18
C PHE A 459 2.26 -26.46 -13.57
N SER A 460 2.09 -25.89 -12.41
CA SER A 460 3.14 -25.15 -11.69
C SER A 460 4.35 -26.03 -11.40
N SER A 461 4.14 -27.30 -11.02
CA SER A 461 5.24 -28.24 -10.76
C SER A 461 6.08 -28.57 -12.01
N LEU A 462 5.51 -28.44 -13.21
CA LEU A 462 6.21 -28.67 -14.48
C LEU A 462 7.03 -27.46 -14.96
N TYR A 463 6.67 -26.26 -14.51
CA TYR A 463 7.23 -25.01 -15.04
C TYR A 463 7.93 -24.15 -13.97
N HIS A 464 8.04 -24.59 -12.72
CA HIS A 464 8.61 -23.81 -11.62
C HIS A 464 10.09 -23.44 -11.81
N ASP A 465 10.83 -24.15 -12.65
CA ASP A 465 12.25 -23.90 -12.97
C ASP A 465 12.45 -22.77 -13.99
N ARG A 466 11.37 -22.29 -14.63
CA ARG A 466 11.46 -21.22 -15.63
C ARG A 466 11.96 -19.93 -14.99
N GLN A 467 12.85 -19.25 -15.74
CA GLN A 467 13.40 -17.96 -15.30
C GLN A 467 12.56 -16.78 -15.77
N HIS A 468 11.82 -16.95 -16.88
CA HIS A 468 11.02 -15.93 -17.50
C HIS A 468 9.63 -16.45 -17.81
N VAL A 469 8.60 -15.62 -17.54
CA VAL A 469 7.19 -15.89 -17.87
C VAL A 469 6.58 -14.60 -18.41
N PHE A 470 5.92 -14.68 -19.56
CA PHE A 470 5.23 -13.55 -20.15
C PHE A 470 3.72 -13.71 -19.97
N TYR A 471 3.07 -12.61 -19.61
CA TYR A 471 1.62 -12.50 -19.57
C TYR A 471 1.15 -11.60 -20.71
N ILE A 472 0.13 -12.04 -21.46
CA ILE A 472 -0.43 -11.25 -22.55
C ILE A 472 -1.95 -11.17 -22.45
N GLY A 473 -2.50 -10.03 -22.84
CA GLY A 473 -3.94 -9.79 -22.90
C GLY A 473 -4.27 -8.54 -23.69
N ARG A 474 -5.54 -8.28 -23.93
CA ARG A 474 -6.02 -7.05 -24.57
C ARG A 474 -7.14 -6.41 -23.77
N GLY A 475 -7.18 -5.08 -23.70
CA GLY A 475 -8.18 -4.36 -22.93
C GLY A 475 -8.11 -4.74 -21.44
N LEU A 476 -9.22 -5.17 -20.84
CA LEU A 476 -9.28 -5.62 -19.45
C LEU A 476 -8.31 -6.77 -19.15
N ASP A 477 -8.10 -7.68 -20.10
CA ASP A 477 -7.15 -8.78 -19.95
C ASP A 477 -5.70 -8.30 -19.82
N ASN A 478 -5.33 -7.17 -20.43
CA ASN A 478 -4.01 -6.58 -20.21
C ASN A 478 -3.87 -6.01 -18.79
N ALA A 479 -4.91 -5.35 -18.27
CA ALA A 479 -4.90 -4.87 -16.89
C ALA A 479 -4.75 -6.03 -15.88
N LEU A 480 -5.45 -7.15 -16.14
CA LEU A 480 -5.36 -8.35 -15.33
C LEU A 480 -3.98 -9.03 -15.46
N ALA A 481 -3.39 -9.06 -16.66
CA ALA A 481 -2.05 -9.58 -16.91
C ALA A 481 -0.97 -8.84 -16.09
N MET A 482 -1.11 -7.53 -15.90
CA MET A 482 -0.20 -6.74 -15.07
C MET A 482 -0.19 -7.24 -13.61
N GLU A 483 -1.36 -7.53 -13.04
CA GLU A 483 -1.47 -8.07 -11.67
C GLU A 483 -0.96 -9.51 -11.59
N ALA A 484 -1.29 -10.36 -12.56
CA ALA A 484 -0.80 -11.74 -12.64
C ALA A 484 0.74 -11.79 -12.67
N SER A 485 1.36 -10.93 -13.47
CA SER A 485 2.80 -10.79 -13.56
C SER A 485 3.42 -10.29 -12.24
N LEU A 486 2.79 -9.30 -11.58
CA LEU A 486 3.26 -8.80 -10.30
C LEU A 486 3.23 -9.91 -9.23
N LYS A 487 2.13 -10.65 -9.11
CA LYS A 487 2.01 -11.75 -8.13
C LYS A 487 3.10 -12.80 -8.34
N LEU A 488 3.35 -13.21 -9.57
CA LEU A 488 4.39 -14.19 -9.85
C LEU A 488 5.79 -13.68 -9.45
N LYS A 489 6.13 -12.43 -9.79
CA LYS A 489 7.41 -11.79 -9.40
C LYS A 489 7.60 -11.75 -7.90
N GLU A 490 6.58 -11.30 -7.17
CA GLU A 490 6.65 -11.06 -5.73
C GLU A 490 6.94 -12.33 -4.94
N VAL A 491 6.26 -13.43 -5.25
CA VAL A 491 6.31 -14.63 -4.41
C VAL A 491 7.29 -15.69 -4.90
N SER A 492 7.53 -15.78 -6.22
CA SER A 492 8.38 -16.83 -6.81
C SER A 492 9.76 -16.34 -7.25
N TYR A 493 9.95 -15.03 -7.34
CA TYR A 493 11.18 -14.37 -7.87
C TYR A 493 11.46 -14.69 -9.33
N ILE A 494 10.49 -15.21 -10.06
CA ILE A 494 10.57 -15.41 -11.51
C ILE A 494 10.42 -14.04 -12.17
N MET A 495 11.30 -13.71 -13.09
CA MET A 495 11.15 -12.51 -13.90
C MET A 495 9.94 -12.69 -14.81
N SER A 496 8.91 -11.89 -14.61
CA SER A 496 7.71 -11.92 -15.46
C SER A 496 7.34 -10.52 -15.92
N GLU A 497 6.78 -10.45 -17.11
CA GLU A 497 6.37 -9.22 -17.76
C GLU A 497 4.97 -9.38 -18.33
N ALA A 498 4.18 -8.29 -18.25
CA ALA A 498 2.86 -8.22 -18.84
C ALA A 498 2.85 -7.26 -20.02
N TYR A 499 2.32 -7.70 -21.15
CA TYR A 499 2.24 -6.89 -22.37
C TYR A 499 0.83 -6.86 -22.92
N ALA A 500 0.42 -5.71 -23.41
CA ALA A 500 -0.69 -5.65 -24.34
C ALA A 500 -0.34 -6.56 -25.55
N ALA A 501 -1.13 -7.59 -25.81
CA ALA A 501 -0.76 -8.66 -26.75
C ALA A 501 -0.35 -8.12 -28.14
N GLY A 502 -0.94 -7.00 -28.58
CA GLY A 502 -0.57 -6.36 -29.83
C GLY A 502 0.78 -5.65 -29.84
N GLU A 503 1.28 -5.25 -28.65
CA GLU A 503 2.56 -4.55 -28.53
C GLU A 503 3.76 -5.52 -28.55
N LEU A 504 3.53 -6.81 -28.29
CA LEU A 504 4.60 -7.79 -28.21
C LEU A 504 5.51 -7.79 -29.47
N LYS A 505 4.91 -7.63 -30.64
CA LYS A 505 5.60 -7.59 -31.94
C LYS A 505 6.47 -6.35 -32.18
N HIS A 506 6.30 -5.29 -31.37
CA HIS A 506 7.03 -4.04 -31.51
C HIS A 506 8.38 -4.02 -30.77
N GLY A 507 8.89 -5.20 -30.38
CA GLY A 507 10.21 -5.34 -29.76
C GLY A 507 10.34 -6.61 -28.93
N THR A 508 9.49 -6.75 -27.91
CA THR A 508 9.64 -7.78 -26.87
C THR A 508 9.42 -9.22 -27.33
N ILE A 509 8.82 -9.43 -28.49
CA ILE A 509 8.72 -10.75 -29.13
C ILE A 509 10.12 -11.36 -29.42
N ALA A 510 11.15 -10.53 -29.49
CA ALA A 510 12.54 -10.99 -29.64
C ALA A 510 13.03 -11.83 -28.45
N LEU A 511 12.33 -11.74 -27.29
CA LEU A 511 12.64 -12.53 -26.08
C LEU A 511 11.94 -13.91 -26.09
N ILE A 512 11.10 -14.19 -27.07
CA ILE A 512 10.40 -15.47 -27.17
C ILE A 512 11.30 -16.47 -27.90
N GLU A 513 11.63 -17.53 -27.19
CA GLU A 513 12.44 -18.65 -27.67
C GLU A 513 11.77 -19.99 -27.39
N GLN A 514 12.40 -21.08 -27.82
CA GLN A 514 11.86 -22.44 -27.63
C GLN A 514 11.63 -22.73 -26.14
N GLY A 515 10.38 -23.00 -25.77
CA GLY A 515 9.98 -23.35 -24.41
C GLY A 515 9.70 -22.15 -23.50
N THR A 516 9.78 -20.90 -23.97
CA THR A 516 9.32 -19.72 -23.22
C THR A 516 7.87 -19.89 -22.82
N LEU A 517 7.55 -19.72 -21.54
CA LEU A 517 6.18 -19.80 -21.04
C LEU A 517 5.45 -18.47 -21.25
N VAL A 518 4.33 -18.52 -21.95
CA VAL A 518 3.43 -17.38 -22.18
C VAL A 518 2.05 -17.71 -21.62
N CYS A 519 1.55 -16.89 -20.70
CA CYS A 519 0.20 -16.98 -20.13
C CYS A 519 -0.69 -15.95 -20.82
N ALA A 520 -1.67 -16.41 -21.59
CA ALA A 520 -2.62 -15.55 -22.29
C ALA A 520 -3.94 -15.47 -21.52
N LEU A 521 -4.39 -14.26 -21.21
CA LEU A 521 -5.71 -14.00 -20.66
C LEU A 521 -6.67 -13.69 -21.81
N LEU A 522 -7.77 -14.41 -21.89
CA LEU A 522 -8.70 -14.41 -23.02
C LEU A 522 -10.14 -14.35 -22.51
N THR A 523 -10.51 -13.26 -21.85
CA THR A 523 -11.86 -13.10 -21.26
C THR A 523 -12.76 -12.19 -22.10
N GLN A 524 -12.18 -11.38 -22.98
CA GLN A 524 -12.94 -10.40 -23.78
C GLN A 524 -13.28 -10.98 -25.14
N GLU A 525 -14.52 -11.44 -25.32
CA GLU A 525 -14.98 -12.15 -26.52
C GLU A 525 -14.72 -11.36 -27.81
N GLN A 526 -15.01 -10.05 -27.80
CA GLN A 526 -14.83 -9.17 -28.95
C GLN A 526 -13.36 -8.99 -29.36
N LEU A 527 -12.42 -9.33 -28.47
CA LEU A 527 -10.98 -9.24 -28.70
C LEU A 527 -10.31 -10.62 -28.88
N ALA A 528 -11.08 -11.70 -28.74
CA ALA A 528 -10.56 -13.07 -28.68
C ALA A 528 -9.74 -13.44 -29.91
N ASP A 529 -10.24 -13.18 -31.14
CA ASP A 529 -9.49 -13.51 -32.37
C ASP A 529 -8.20 -12.71 -32.49
N LYS A 530 -8.17 -11.46 -32.00
CA LYS A 530 -6.96 -10.63 -31.99
C LYS A 530 -5.93 -11.17 -31.00
N THR A 531 -6.37 -11.59 -29.81
CA THR A 531 -5.50 -12.19 -28.81
C THR A 531 -4.97 -13.56 -29.28
N LEU A 532 -5.81 -14.42 -29.85
CA LEU A 532 -5.41 -15.72 -30.40
C LEU A 532 -4.43 -15.56 -31.58
N SER A 533 -4.57 -14.52 -32.40
CA SER A 533 -3.57 -14.22 -33.44
C SER A 533 -2.20 -13.96 -32.82
N ASN A 534 -2.11 -13.21 -31.70
CA ASN A 534 -0.85 -12.98 -31.00
C ASN A 534 -0.34 -14.24 -30.29
N VAL A 535 -1.23 -15.10 -29.80
CA VAL A 535 -0.84 -16.43 -29.27
C VAL A 535 -0.15 -17.26 -30.36
N ARG A 536 -0.69 -17.30 -31.59
CA ARG A 536 -0.05 -18.00 -32.72
C ARG A 536 1.30 -17.41 -33.09
N GLU A 537 1.45 -16.08 -32.98
CA GLU A 537 2.74 -15.42 -33.25
C GLU A 537 3.83 -15.87 -32.27
N VAL A 538 3.54 -16.03 -30.97
CA VAL A 538 4.52 -16.52 -29.99
C VAL A 538 4.73 -18.03 -30.13
N LYS A 539 3.69 -18.82 -30.43
CA LYS A 539 3.81 -20.26 -30.65
C LYS A 539 4.67 -20.57 -31.88
N SER A 540 4.60 -19.79 -32.94
CA SER A 540 5.45 -19.98 -34.12
C SER A 540 6.94 -19.79 -33.82
N ARG A 541 7.29 -19.22 -32.67
CA ARG A 541 8.66 -19.05 -32.16
C ARG A 541 9.03 -20.04 -31.06
N GLY A 542 8.15 -21.04 -30.82
CA GLY A 542 8.41 -22.11 -29.87
C GLY A 542 7.93 -21.87 -28.45
N ALA A 543 7.14 -20.83 -28.19
CA ALA A 543 6.54 -20.60 -26.87
C ALA A 543 5.62 -21.76 -26.47
N LYS A 544 5.57 -22.03 -25.18
CA LYS A 544 4.54 -22.84 -24.52
C LYS A 544 3.47 -21.91 -23.99
N VAL A 545 2.21 -22.16 -24.33
CA VAL A 545 1.10 -21.25 -24.06
C VAL A 545 0.08 -21.87 -23.13
N LEU A 546 -0.11 -21.22 -21.97
CA LEU A 546 -1.27 -21.37 -21.11
C LEU A 546 -2.31 -20.34 -21.52
N ILE A 547 -3.58 -20.76 -21.67
CA ILE A 547 -4.70 -19.83 -21.88
C ILE A 547 -5.69 -19.96 -20.72
N VAL A 548 -6.13 -18.82 -20.18
CA VAL A 548 -7.24 -18.71 -19.23
C VAL A 548 -8.41 -18.07 -19.97
N CYS A 549 -9.55 -18.77 -20.03
CA CYS A 549 -10.72 -18.27 -20.76
C CYS A 549 -12.04 -18.73 -20.14
N PRO A 550 -13.18 -18.04 -20.37
CA PRO A 550 -14.51 -18.52 -20.01
C PRO A 550 -14.92 -19.73 -20.88
N GLU A 551 -15.92 -20.47 -20.40
CA GLU A 551 -16.45 -21.66 -21.08
C GLU A 551 -16.85 -21.39 -22.53
N ALA A 552 -17.48 -20.25 -22.79
CA ALA A 552 -17.89 -19.83 -24.14
C ALA A 552 -16.73 -19.71 -25.16
N LEU A 553 -15.50 -19.55 -24.70
CA LEU A 553 -14.31 -19.46 -25.54
C LEU A 553 -13.45 -20.72 -25.57
N ARG A 554 -13.85 -21.78 -24.85
CA ARG A 554 -13.12 -23.05 -24.70
C ARG A 554 -12.64 -23.61 -26.04
N ASP A 555 -13.56 -23.86 -26.98
CA ASP A 555 -13.26 -24.52 -28.26
C ASP A 555 -12.36 -23.66 -29.17
N ARG A 556 -12.47 -22.35 -29.03
CA ARG A 556 -11.59 -21.41 -29.77
C ARG A 556 -10.18 -21.41 -29.20
N ALA A 557 -10.06 -21.35 -27.87
CA ALA A 557 -8.80 -21.32 -27.15
C ALA A 557 -8.03 -22.66 -27.25
N ALA A 558 -8.74 -23.80 -27.17
CA ALA A 558 -8.15 -25.14 -27.17
C ALA A 558 -7.28 -25.43 -28.40
N LYS A 559 -7.55 -24.80 -29.53
CA LYS A 559 -6.79 -24.98 -30.79
C LYS A 559 -5.36 -24.44 -30.67
N ASP A 560 -5.16 -23.44 -29.86
CA ASP A 560 -3.90 -22.70 -29.77
C ASP A 560 -3.22 -22.86 -28.39
N ALA A 561 -3.87 -23.46 -27.39
CA ALA A 561 -3.32 -23.68 -26.04
C ALA A 561 -2.44 -24.95 -25.97
N ASP A 562 -1.39 -24.92 -25.15
CA ASP A 562 -0.68 -26.12 -24.66
C ASP A 562 -1.26 -26.56 -23.31
N GLU A 563 -1.76 -25.63 -22.51
CA GLU A 563 -2.58 -25.83 -21.30
C GLU A 563 -3.75 -24.85 -21.33
N LEU A 564 -4.92 -25.30 -20.89
CA LEU A 564 -6.14 -24.50 -20.91
C LEU A 564 -6.85 -24.54 -19.55
N TRP A 565 -7.04 -23.39 -18.94
CA TRP A 565 -7.83 -23.24 -17.73
C TRP A 565 -9.14 -22.53 -18.07
N VAL A 566 -10.22 -23.26 -17.88
CA VAL A 566 -11.57 -22.76 -18.24
C VAL A 566 -12.29 -22.34 -16.97
N ILE A 567 -12.72 -21.08 -16.95
CA ILE A 567 -13.52 -20.49 -15.87
C ILE A 567 -15.00 -20.42 -16.28
N PRO A 568 -15.93 -20.31 -15.34
CA PRO A 568 -17.34 -20.11 -15.63
C PRO A 568 -17.59 -18.84 -16.46
N ASP A 569 -18.69 -18.87 -17.23
CA ASP A 569 -19.15 -17.69 -17.99
C ASP A 569 -19.73 -16.62 -17.06
N ALA A 570 -19.46 -15.38 -17.36
CA ALA A 570 -20.04 -14.19 -16.73
C ALA A 570 -20.01 -13.01 -17.72
N ALA A 571 -20.66 -11.89 -17.37
CA ALA A 571 -20.52 -10.67 -18.17
C ALA A 571 -19.04 -10.27 -18.30
N SER A 572 -18.64 -9.79 -19.46
CA SER A 572 -17.24 -9.48 -19.79
C SER A 572 -16.54 -8.54 -18.80
N ASP A 573 -17.32 -7.63 -18.18
CA ASP A 573 -16.82 -6.69 -17.17
C ASP A 573 -16.61 -7.33 -15.80
N LEU A 574 -17.19 -8.52 -15.55
CA LEU A 574 -17.09 -9.30 -14.31
C LEU A 574 -16.06 -10.42 -14.40
N LEU A 575 -15.70 -10.87 -15.61
CA LEU A 575 -14.72 -11.95 -15.81
C LEU A 575 -13.34 -11.69 -15.17
N PRO A 576 -12.84 -10.45 -15.03
CA PRO A 576 -11.61 -10.20 -14.27
C PRO A 576 -11.65 -10.72 -12.83
N LEU A 577 -12.83 -10.72 -12.17
CA LEU A 577 -13.02 -11.25 -10.82
C LEU A 577 -12.84 -12.78 -10.74
N LEU A 578 -13.10 -13.50 -11.82
CA LEU A 578 -12.94 -14.94 -11.89
C LEU A 578 -11.56 -15.35 -12.43
N ALA A 579 -11.07 -14.66 -13.45
CA ALA A 579 -9.83 -15.01 -14.13
C ALA A 579 -8.57 -14.73 -13.31
N ILE A 580 -8.64 -13.84 -12.29
CA ILE A 580 -7.50 -13.57 -11.41
C ILE A 580 -7.18 -14.76 -10.48
N ILE A 581 -8.19 -15.54 -10.06
CA ILE A 581 -8.06 -16.62 -9.08
C ILE A 581 -7.05 -17.69 -9.54
N PRO A 582 -7.18 -18.32 -10.73
CA PRO A 582 -6.25 -19.35 -11.15
C PRO A 582 -4.82 -18.81 -11.36
N VAL A 583 -4.65 -17.53 -11.71
CA VAL A 583 -3.30 -16.96 -11.86
C VAL A 583 -2.66 -16.58 -10.52
N GLN A 584 -3.45 -16.28 -9.49
CA GLN A 584 -2.94 -16.15 -8.11
C GLN A 584 -2.51 -17.52 -7.56
N LEU A 585 -3.33 -18.56 -7.74
CA LEU A 585 -2.97 -19.94 -7.41
C LEU A 585 -1.70 -20.38 -8.16
N PHE A 586 -1.57 -20.00 -9.43
CA PHE A 586 -0.35 -20.28 -10.22
C PHE A 586 0.88 -19.63 -9.60
N ALA A 587 0.82 -18.37 -9.26
CA ALA A 587 1.92 -17.67 -8.60
C ALA A 587 2.29 -18.33 -7.27
N TYR A 588 1.28 -18.72 -6.46
CA TYR A 588 1.45 -19.41 -5.20
C TYR A 588 2.17 -20.76 -5.40
N TYR A 589 1.66 -21.64 -6.28
CA TYR A 589 2.23 -22.98 -6.47
C TYR A 589 3.60 -22.94 -7.15
N MET A 590 3.87 -21.97 -8.04
CA MET A 590 5.20 -21.72 -8.58
C MET A 590 6.21 -21.40 -7.47
N ALA A 591 5.81 -20.56 -6.53
CA ALA A 591 6.64 -20.17 -5.39
C ALA A 591 6.88 -21.34 -4.41
N VAL A 592 5.84 -22.10 -4.08
CA VAL A 592 5.95 -23.28 -3.21
C VAL A 592 6.87 -24.31 -3.84
N SER A 593 6.72 -24.62 -5.14
CA SER A 593 7.57 -25.57 -5.87
C SER A 593 9.05 -25.14 -5.92
N ARG A 594 9.32 -23.83 -5.80
CA ARG A 594 10.67 -23.26 -5.71
C ARG A 594 11.21 -23.19 -4.27
N GLY A 595 10.42 -23.59 -3.25
CA GLY A 595 10.79 -23.48 -1.85
C GLY A 595 10.82 -22.02 -1.32
N CYS A 596 10.09 -21.10 -1.96
CA CYS A 596 9.99 -19.71 -1.51
C CYS A 596 9.04 -19.56 -0.34
N ASP A 597 9.30 -18.59 0.55
CA ASP A 597 8.36 -18.18 1.59
C ASP A 597 7.29 -17.27 0.97
N VAL A 598 6.09 -17.81 0.72
CA VAL A 598 5.02 -17.10 0.02
C VAL A 598 4.34 -16.04 0.89
N ASP A 599 4.33 -16.23 2.21
CA ASP A 599 3.73 -15.28 3.15
C ASP A 599 4.63 -14.07 3.41
N LYS A 600 5.96 -14.30 3.38
CA LYS A 600 7.00 -13.30 3.67
C LYS A 600 8.08 -13.35 2.59
N PRO A 601 7.77 -12.93 1.35
CA PRO A 601 8.75 -12.93 0.27
C PRO A 601 9.96 -12.06 0.61
N ARG A 602 11.15 -12.47 0.15
CA ARG A 602 12.38 -11.70 0.41
C ARG A 602 12.27 -10.28 -0.15
N ASN A 603 12.85 -9.31 0.57
CA ASN A 603 12.89 -7.90 0.17
C ASN A 603 11.51 -7.23 0.02
N LEU A 604 10.45 -7.84 0.54
CA LEU A 604 9.11 -7.26 0.59
C LEU A 604 8.58 -7.24 2.02
N ALA A 605 7.83 -6.20 2.33
CA ALA A 605 7.07 -6.07 3.58
C ALA A 605 5.72 -5.41 3.29
N LYS A 606 4.68 -5.84 3.98
CA LYS A 606 3.34 -5.25 3.80
C LYS A 606 3.35 -3.80 4.28
N SER A 607 2.89 -2.88 3.41
CA SER A 607 2.87 -1.43 3.66
C SER A 607 4.28 -0.81 3.86
N ALA A 608 5.25 -1.13 3.00
CA ALA A 608 6.56 -0.47 2.99
C ALA A 608 6.41 1.00 2.56
N SER A 609 6.67 1.94 3.46
CA SER A 609 6.76 3.35 3.13
C SER A 609 8.23 3.77 3.02
N LEU A 610 8.70 3.97 1.81
CA LEU A 610 9.97 4.64 1.50
C LEU A 610 9.61 6.05 1.00
N ALA A 611 9.31 6.98 1.89
CA ALA A 611 9.09 8.37 1.52
C ALA A 611 10.22 9.24 2.05
N ARG A 612 11.11 9.70 1.17
CA ARG A 612 11.84 10.93 1.42
C ARG A 612 10.91 12.09 1.07
N SER A 613 10.42 12.82 2.05
CA SER A 613 9.79 14.11 1.79
C SER A 613 10.89 15.13 1.49
N LEU A 614 10.89 15.71 0.29
CA LEU A 614 11.67 16.92 0.05
C LEU A 614 11.06 18.06 0.87
N PRO A 615 11.87 18.93 1.50
CA PRO A 615 11.34 20.04 2.25
C PRO A 615 10.50 20.93 1.33
N SER A 616 9.26 21.19 1.72
CA SER A 616 8.41 22.15 1.05
C SER A 616 9.11 23.50 1.04
N ARG A 617 9.61 23.95 -0.11
CA ARG A 617 10.03 25.33 -0.27
C ARG A 617 8.81 26.20 0.01
N ARG A 618 8.78 26.81 1.19
CA ARG A 618 7.85 27.92 1.47
C ARG A 618 8.13 29.00 0.43
N CYS A 619 7.27 29.14 -0.56
CA CYS A 619 7.18 30.35 -1.34
C CYS A 619 6.82 31.46 -0.36
N ALA A 620 7.78 32.31 -0.04
CA ALA A 620 7.53 33.52 0.70
C ALA A 620 6.60 34.39 -0.17
N THR A 621 5.37 34.55 0.26
CA THR A 621 4.46 35.56 -0.28
C THR A 621 5.06 36.93 -0.05
N PRO A 622 5.20 37.80 -1.07
CA PRO A 622 5.61 39.17 -0.85
C PRO A 622 4.49 39.89 -0.08
N LYS A 623 4.75 40.28 1.15
CA LYS A 623 3.91 41.28 1.84
C LYS A 623 3.90 42.57 1.03
N ALA A 624 2.73 42.97 0.57
CA ALA A 624 2.47 44.28 0.05
C ALA A 624 2.76 45.34 1.14
N ALA A 625 3.80 46.12 0.97
CA ALA A 625 4.00 47.35 1.69
C ALA A 625 3.78 48.52 0.71
N ALA A 626 2.65 49.19 0.89
CA ALA A 626 2.44 50.52 0.31
C ALA A 626 3.22 51.54 1.14
N SER A 627 4.02 52.39 0.52
CA SER A 627 3.88 53.82 0.57
C SER A 627 5.18 54.55 0.14
N SER A 628 4.92 55.55 -0.69
CA SER A 628 5.57 56.88 -0.84
C SER A 628 6.97 57.00 -1.44
N ALA A 629 6.87 57.62 -2.57
CA ALA A 629 7.77 58.42 -3.33
C ALA A 629 9.00 59.08 -2.61
N ARG A 630 10.18 59.02 -3.28
CA ARG A 630 10.89 60.21 -3.76
C ARG A 630 12.11 59.85 -4.64
N ARG A 631 12.24 60.61 -5.71
CA ARG A 631 13.33 60.58 -6.70
C ARG A 631 14.70 60.84 -6.08
N LYS A 632 15.74 60.15 -6.59
CA LYS A 632 16.97 60.83 -7.03
C LYS A 632 17.83 59.91 -7.92
N LYS A 633 18.33 60.48 -9.01
CA LYS A 633 19.32 59.95 -9.96
C LYS A 633 20.66 59.68 -9.29
N ALA A 634 21.36 58.64 -9.69
CA ALA A 634 22.79 58.71 -10.03
C ALA A 634 23.24 57.37 -10.66
N ALA A 635 24.07 57.52 -11.66
CA ALA A 635 24.69 56.48 -12.48
C ALA A 635 25.80 55.73 -11.72
N GLY A 636 26.05 54.49 -12.13
CA GLY A 636 27.23 53.74 -11.70
C GLY A 636 27.29 52.40 -12.44
N ALA A 637 28.11 52.33 -13.47
CA ALA A 637 28.43 51.15 -14.24
C ALA A 637 29.25 50.16 -13.42
N CYS A 638 28.98 48.88 -13.57
CA CYS A 638 29.87 47.80 -13.13
C CYS A 638 30.28 46.93 -14.33
N PRO A 639 31.58 46.75 -14.59
CA PRO A 639 32.07 45.94 -15.70
C PRO A 639 32.39 44.54 -15.21
N CYS A 640 32.22 43.57 -16.10
CA CYS A 640 32.89 42.28 -16.18
C CYS A 640 31.92 41.11 -16.47
N CYS A 641 31.78 40.78 -17.76
CA CYS A 641 32.07 39.48 -18.34
C CYS A 641 31.72 39.47 -19.83
N PRO A 642 32.64 39.13 -20.70
CA PRO A 642 32.40 38.97 -22.13
C PRO A 642 32.30 37.48 -22.50
N TRP A 643 31.26 37.10 -23.21
CA TRP A 643 31.28 35.95 -24.10
C TRP A 643 30.55 36.30 -25.39
N PRO A 644 31.16 36.07 -26.59
CA PRO A 644 30.59 36.48 -27.86
C PRO A 644 29.66 35.43 -28.44
N GLY A 645 28.47 35.81 -28.86
CA GLY A 645 27.60 35.02 -29.70
C GLY A 645 27.97 35.17 -31.18
N PRO A 646 27.75 34.16 -32.01
CA PRO A 646 28.00 34.26 -33.45
C PRO A 646 26.83 34.97 -34.15
N THR A 647 27.21 36.03 -34.89
CA THR A 647 26.39 36.73 -35.89
C THR A 647 26.18 35.85 -37.13
N TRP A 648 24.94 35.69 -37.57
CA TRP A 648 24.64 35.27 -38.96
C TRP A 648 24.03 36.44 -39.71
N ALA A 649 24.73 36.86 -40.75
CA ALA A 649 24.32 37.91 -41.66
C ALA A 649 23.24 37.40 -42.63
N ALA A 650 22.32 38.28 -42.93
CA ALA A 650 21.26 38.08 -43.92
C ALA A 650 21.82 38.06 -45.35
N ALA A 651 21.39 37.05 -46.12
CA ALA A 651 21.42 37.12 -47.57
C ALA A 651 20.04 36.65 -48.10
N GLY A 652 19.36 37.55 -48.80
CA GLY A 652 18.05 37.32 -49.36
C GLY A 652 18.09 36.45 -50.61
N ALA A 653 17.08 35.57 -50.76
CA ALA A 653 16.66 35.05 -52.05
C ALA A 653 15.16 34.69 -52.00
N ARG A 654 14.44 35.11 -53.06
CA ARG A 654 12.99 34.92 -53.26
C ARG A 654 12.64 33.46 -53.59
N PRO A 655 11.39 33.02 -53.34
CA PRO A 655 10.94 31.64 -53.62
C PRO A 655 10.49 31.47 -55.08
N PRO A 656 10.60 30.25 -55.67
CA PRO A 656 9.87 29.86 -56.87
C PRO A 656 8.55 29.18 -56.53
N SER A 657 7.61 29.34 -57.42
CA SER A 657 6.20 28.90 -57.43
C SER A 657 6.02 27.37 -57.62
N PRO A 658 4.79 26.82 -57.37
CA PRO A 658 4.56 25.40 -57.24
C PRO A 658 4.28 24.69 -58.58
N SER A 659 4.77 23.45 -58.74
CA SER A 659 4.39 22.56 -59.81
C SER A 659 4.22 21.13 -59.30
N ARG A 660 2.95 20.69 -59.32
CA ARG A 660 2.35 19.34 -59.55
C ARG A 660 2.87 18.10 -58.77
N PRO A 661 1.93 17.17 -58.45
CA PRO A 661 2.13 16.08 -57.52
C PRO A 661 2.67 14.81 -58.20
N CYS A 662 3.56 14.09 -57.50
CA CYS A 662 3.90 12.69 -57.84
C CYS A 662 3.17 11.73 -56.91
N LEU A 663 2.32 10.89 -57.49
CA LEU A 663 1.73 9.69 -56.94
C LEU A 663 2.84 8.64 -56.65
N TRP A 664 2.97 8.18 -55.40
CA TRP A 664 3.58 6.90 -55.13
C TRP A 664 2.53 6.00 -54.49
N ARG A 665 2.17 4.94 -55.19
CA ARG A 665 1.48 3.76 -54.70
C ARG A 665 2.49 2.94 -53.89
N TRP A 666 2.11 2.53 -52.71
CA TRP A 666 2.72 1.39 -52.02
C TRP A 666 1.72 0.25 -51.96
N TYR A 667 2.08 -0.85 -52.56
CA TYR A 667 1.60 -2.19 -52.31
C TYR A 667 2.42 -2.75 -51.13
N CYS A 668 1.78 -3.28 -50.11
CA CYS A 668 1.82 -4.59 -49.48
C CYS A 668 0.98 -4.55 -48.22
#